data_f001d215ff8ebaabb3190fdea2244659
#
_entry.id   f001d215ff8ebaabb3190fdea2244659
#
_cell.length_a   1.000
_cell.length_b   1.000
_cell.length_c   1.000
_cell.angle_alpha   90.00
_cell.angle_beta   90.00
_cell.angle_gamma   90.00
#
_symmetry.space_group_name_H-M   'P 1'
#
loop_
_entity.id
_entity.type
_entity.pdbx_description
1 polymer ?
#
loop_
_entity_poly.entity_id
_entity_poly.type
_entity_poly.pdbx_seq_one_letter_code
_entity_poly.pdbx_strand_id
1 'polypeptide(L)'
;MILIGKADKPAVVHRGRCFSYNQLLQYSTCYAQRFAAVAQPRMAIVFAENSAEWIFAFYGCVRTGAITVPVDVQSTAGELAYIVGDCKPDLIFTTSSKRAVVEEALTIAGAKCAVLTEEDIDVSAADSVAADEITFYDLSQTMLIIYTSGTTGSPKGVMLSYKNVLFNINSVSQSVKIFTPERNTMILLPLHHIFPLLGSLVAPLYVGETVYIADGLNAESIIKTLNEGKINIVIGVPRLYELLSKGIMDIIKRSFVTRTLFSLAKAIGSKGFSRMLFGKVHKKFGGHIDYLVSGGAALPPDIGSIFKTLGFTVLEGYGMTETAPMISFTRPWNVQVGYAGEPVPDVEVRIAENGEVCVRGDNVMQGYYNRPEETADIMRDGWLHTGDTGELSPTKGLKLTGRIKEIIVTPNGKNINPEELEHAVLHHTPLIKEIGVFLKNNVLQCIIVPKLSELREKSLKNMETVLREEIAKFNQTVATYKRIKNIHIVSGELPKTRLMKLQRFKLPEFATTHKHTADEHDTPQSETYMMLKAYIDKEMRCNAGANDDFEIDLAMDSLGKVALLTFIEVSFGINMNEALLDNMNTLAKLSAYIEQNEQDITAGANVTWKDILTSKVRNVVVPRAGFIQAFCSRSIKVMMHAVYNLKKHGYLESSEQPCIIVANHRSMLDGYFITSKLKSKFVKNTFFFAKDKHLRNKVALYLARKNNVILMDINKNVRESLQQMAMVSQEGKNIIIFPEGTRSKDGKLLAFKDSFAILSKELNVPVVPVAISGAERAVFKKVKLPRPFAKISVHFLPMIHPEGLSVDEIRQRVVDVIAAQLAGYAKPVS
;
A
#
# COMPACT_ATOMS: atom_id res chain seq x y z
N MET A 1 -19.85 22.44 -31.07
CA MET A 1 -19.13 22.52 -29.79
C MET A 1 -17.94 21.57 -29.86
N ILE A 2 -16.80 21.95 -29.33
CA ILE A 2 -15.52 21.26 -29.51
C ILE A 2 -15.16 20.60 -28.17
N LEU A 3 -14.74 19.31 -28.21
CA LEU A 3 -14.28 18.60 -27.02
C LEU A 3 -12.75 18.59 -26.83
N ILE A 4 -12.02 19.05 -27.83
CA ILE A 4 -10.57 19.16 -27.81
C ILE A 4 -10.21 20.59 -28.17
N GLY A 5 -9.46 21.26 -27.30
CA GLY A 5 -8.94 22.60 -27.55
C GLY A 5 -7.86 22.61 -28.62
N LYS A 6 -7.57 23.78 -29.16
CA LYS A 6 -6.44 23.99 -30.07
C LYS A 6 -5.21 24.41 -29.27
N ALA A 7 -4.11 23.69 -29.43
CA ALA A 7 -2.82 24.09 -28.85
C ALA A 7 -1.67 23.60 -29.73
N ASP A 8 -0.69 24.44 -29.94
CA ASP A 8 0.55 24.09 -30.65
C ASP A 8 1.57 23.47 -29.67
N LYS A 9 1.20 22.34 -29.10
CA LYS A 9 2.02 21.57 -28.14
C LYS A 9 1.56 20.11 -28.07
N PRO A 10 2.27 19.25 -27.31
CA PRO A 10 1.84 17.91 -27.01
C PRO A 10 0.44 17.87 -26.36
N ALA A 11 -0.42 16.98 -26.82
CA ALA A 11 -1.70 16.68 -26.20
C ALA A 11 -1.59 15.50 -25.22
N VAL A 12 -0.96 14.40 -25.67
CA VAL A 12 -0.85 13.14 -24.92
C VAL A 12 0.59 12.66 -24.89
N VAL A 13 1.08 12.30 -23.71
CA VAL A 13 2.41 11.67 -23.54
C VAL A 13 2.24 10.32 -22.83
N HIS A 14 2.72 9.26 -23.46
CA HIS A 14 2.63 7.91 -22.94
C HIS A 14 3.87 7.09 -23.32
N ARG A 15 4.55 6.46 -22.36
CA ARG A 15 5.73 5.58 -22.56
C ARG A 15 6.79 6.19 -23.49
N GLY A 16 7.10 7.46 -23.29
CA GLY A 16 8.07 8.19 -24.12
C GLY A 16 7.57 8.62 -25.50
N ARG A 17 6.35 8.21 -25.93
CA ARG A 17 5.71 8.69 -27.16
C ARG A 17 4.94 9.97 -26.84
N CYS A 18 5.06 10.92 -27.74
CA CYS A 18 4.44 12.24 -27.60
C CYS A 18 3.55 12.50 -28.82
N PHE A 19 2.27 12.77 -28.55
CA PHE A 19 1.28 13.04 -29.60
C PHE A 19 0.81 14.48 -29.49
N SER A 20 0.91 15.23 -30.59
CA SER A 20 0.39 16.60 -30.69
C SER A 20 -1.15 16.61 -30.73
N TYR A 21 -1.74 17.79 -30.59
CA TYR A 21 -3.18 17.97 -30.77
C TYR A 21 -3.66 17.60 -32.18
N ASN A 22 -2.88 17.93 -33.19
CA ASN A 22 -3.20 17.51 -34.57
C ASN A 22 -3.18 15.99 -34.70
N GLN A 23 -2.15 15.34 -34.16
CA GLN A 23 -2.07 13.88 -34.19
C GLN A 23 -3.22 13.23 -33.39
N LEU A 24 -3.60 13.77 -32.23
CA LEU A 24 -4.76 13.29 -31.50
C LEU A 24 -6.03 13.33 -32.34
N LEU A 25 -6.26 14.44 -33.05
CA LEU A 25 -7.42 14.58 -33.95
C LEU A 25 -7.34 13.63 -35.15
N GLN A 26 -6.19 13.51 -35.79
CA GLN A 26 -5.93 12.62 -36.94
C GLN A 26 -6.12 11.14 -36.53
N TYR A 27 -5.48 10.70 -35.45
CA TYR A 27 -5.64 9.32 -34.96
C TYR A 27 -7.10 9.03 -34.57
N SER A 28 -7.77 9.95 -33.87
CA SER A 28 -9.21 9.76 -33.57
C SER A 28 -10.07 9.66 -34.82
N THR A 29 -9.68 10.30 -35.94
CA THR A 29 -10.37 10.17 -37.23
C THR A 29 -10.10 8.79 -37.84
N CYS A 30 -8.87 8.30 -37.84
CA CYS A 30 -8.56 6.92 -38.32
C CYS A 30 -9.39 5.87 -37.57
N TYR A 31 -9.45 5.99 -36.21
CA TYR A 31 -10.28 5.11 -35.40
C TYR A 31 -11.76 5.20 -35.78
N ALA A 32 -12.31 6.42 -35.90
CA ALA A 32 -13.70 6.64 -36.29
C ALA A 32 -14.04 6.05 -37.67
N GLN A 33 -13.17 6.26 -38.68
CA GLN A 33 -13.32 5.68 -40.02
C GLN A 33 -13.37 4.16 -39.99
N ARG A 34 -12.47 3.55 -39.22
CA ARG A 34 -12.44 2.08 -39.08
C ARG A 34 -13.67 1.56 -38.35
N PHE A 35 -14.11 2.23 -37.30
CA PHE A 35 -15.32 1.88 -36.56
C PHE A 35 -16.56 1.96 -37.46
N ALA A 36 -16.70 3.05 -38.21
CA ALA A 36 -17.80 3.24 -39.15
C ALA A 36 -17.79 2.21 -40.31
N ALA A 37 -16.60 1.85 -40.81
CA ALA A 37 -16.46 0.86 -41.88
C ALA A 37 -16.86 -0.56 -41.44
N VAL A 38 -16.69 -0.91 -40.18
CA VAL A 38 -16.95 -2.27 -39.67
C VAL A 38 -18.37 -2.42 -39.11
N ALA A 39 -18.85 -1.43 -38.32
CA ALA A 39 -20.05 -1.59 -37.52
C ALA A 39 -21.05 -0.44 -37.62
N GLN A 40 -20.64 0.77 -38.08
CA GLN A 40 -21.47 2.00 -37.96
C GLN A 40 -22.13 2.10 -36.57
N PRO A 41 -21.34 2.09 -35.49
CA PRO A 41 -21.83 1.82 -34.15
C PRO A 41 -22.71 2.96 -33.65
N ARG A 42 -23.88 2.59 -33.08
CA ARG A 42 -24.71 3.46 -32.25
C ARG A 42 -24.27 3.38 -30.79
N MET A 43 -23.71 2.22 -30.38
CA MET A 43 -23.16 1.99 -29.04
C MET A 43 -21.84 1.21 -29.14
N ALA A 44 -20.82 1.71 -28.49
CA ALA A 44 -19.47 1.15 -28.50
C ALA A 44 -18.90 0.98 -27.10
N ILE A 45 -18.42 -0.22 -26.78
CA ILE A 45 -17.67 -0.48 -25.54
C ILE A 45 -16.19 -0.20 -25.80
N VAL A 46 -15.53 0.48 -24.84
CA VAL A 46 -14.07 0.60 -24.75
C VAL A 46 -13.59 -0.19 -23.54
N PHE A 47 -12.94 -1.34 -23.81
CA PHE A 47 -12.44 -2.29 -22.82
C PHE A 47 -10.93 -2.46 -22.93
N ALA A 48 -10.19 -1.47 -22.46
CA ALA A 48 -8.73 -1.43 -22.54
C ALA A 48 -8.11 -0.68 -21.35
N GLU A 49 -6.82 -0.90 -21.11
CA GLU A 49 -6.05 -0.17 -20.12
C GLU A 49 -5.84 1.29 -20.54
N ASN A 50 -5.56 2.17 -19.56
CA ASN A 50 -5.22 3.57 -19.87
C ASN A 50 -4.00 3.62 -20.80
N SER A 51 -4.20 4.09 -22.02
CA SER A 51 -3.15 4.22 -23.03
C SER A 51 -3.51 5.33 -24.03
N ALA A 52 -2.59 5.68 -24.91
CA ALA A 52 -2.88 6.59 -25.99
C ALA A 52 -3.95 6.02 -26.93
N GLU A 53 -3.88 4.71 -27.19
CA GLU A 53 -4.81 3.97 -28.04
C GLU A 53 -6.24 3.99 -27.44
N TRP A 54 -6.36 3.89 -26.09
CA TRP A 54 -7.63 4.07 -25.37
C TRP A 54 -8.23 5.46 -25.66
N ILE A 55 -7.39 6.50 -25.60
CA ILE A 55 -7.81 7.88 -25.85
C ILE A 55 -8.28 8.05 -27.30
N PHE A 56 -7.53 7.50 -28.25
CA PHE A 56 -7.90 7.55 -29.67
C PHE A 56 -9.22 6.81 -29.94
N ALA A 57 -9.42 5.63 -29.33
CA ALA A 57 -10.65 4.87 -29.43
C ALA A 57 -11.84 5.62 -28.81
N PHE A 58 -11.66 6.22 -27.65
CA PHE A 58 -12.68 7.04 -26.99
C PHE A 58 -13.15 8.19 -27.90
N TYR A 59 -12.22 9.00 -28.40
CA TYR A 59 -12.55 10.09 -29.31
C TYR A 59 -13.00 9.60 -30.69
N GLY A 60 -12.56 8.43 -31.11
CA GLY A 60 -13.07 7.73 -32.29
C GLY A 60 -14.55 7.38 -32.18
N CYS A 61 -14.99 6.81 -31.05
CA CYS A 61 -16.40 6.57 -30.74
C CYS A 61 -17.21 7.88 -30.73
N VAL A 62 -16.66 8.92 -30.06
CA VAL A 62 -17.30 10.24 -30.00
C VAL A 62 -17.49 10.85 -31.40
N ARG A 63 -16.50 10.69 -32.31
CA ARG A 63 -16.61 11.16 -33.72
C ARG A 63 -17.68 10.43 -34.53
N THR A 64 -17.90 9.14 -34.29
CA THR A 64 -18.97 8.41 -34.95
C THR A 64 -20.35 8.78 -34.43
N GLY A 65 -20.45 9.52 -33.34
CA GLY A 65 -21.70 9.80 -32.63
C GLY A 65 -22.22 8.61 -31.83
N ALA A 66 -21.40 7.58 -31.65
CA ALA A 66 -21.76 6.42 -30.84
C ALA A 66 -21.78 6.77 -29.33
N ILE A 67 -22.76 6.19 -28.62
CA ILE A 67 -22.77 6.19 -27.17
C ILE A 67 -21.57 5.36 -26.70
N THR A 68 -20.65 5.98 -26.00
CA THR A 68 -19.43 5.32 -25.51
C THR A 68 -19.65 4.70 -24.14
N VAL A 69 -19.31 3.43 -23.99
CA VAL A 69 -19.42 2.65 -22.74
C VAL A 69 -18.01 2.24 -22.30
N PRO A 70 -17.32 3.05 -21.50
CA PRO A 70 -16.03 2.66 -20.94
C PRO A 70 -16.24 1.59 -19.85
N VAL A 71 -15.51 0.49 -19.96
CA VAL A 71 -15.63 -0.65 -19.04
C VAL A 71 -14.27 -0.97 -18.43
N ASP A 72 -14.28 -1.37 -17.17
CA ASP A 72 -13.07 -1.75 -16.47
C ASP A 72 -12.40 -2.97 -17.10
N VAL A 73 -11.19 -2.80 -17.59
CA VAL A 73 -10.38 -3.86 -18.22
C VAL A 73 -10.06 -5.04 -17.30
N GLN A 74 -10.23 -4.88 -15.99
CA GLN A 74 -10.08 -5.96 -15.01
C GLN A 74 -11.37 -6.76 -14.79
N SER A 75 -12.49 -6.38 -15.44
CA SER A 75 -13.72 -7.15 -15.35
C SER A 75 -13.51 -8.57 -15.87
N THR A 76 -14.13 -9.53 -15.18
CA THR A 76 -14.20 -10.91 -15.62
C THR A 76 -15.10 -11.02 -16.87
N ALA A 77 -14.97 -12.12 -17.61
CA ALA A 77 -15.84 -12.38 -18.76
C ALA A 77 -17.33 -12.35 -18.38
N GLY A 78 -17.70 -12.86 -17.20
CA GLY A 78 -19.09 -12.81 -16.69
C GLY A 78 -19.58 -11.40 -16.39
N GLU A 79 -18.74 -10.56 -15.76
CA GLU A 79 -19.09 -9.15 -15.51
C GLU A 79 -19.22 -8.35 -16.80
N LEU A 80 -18.34 -8.57 -17.78
CA LEU A 80 -18.42 -7.94 -19.09
C LEU A 80 -19.64 -8.45 -19.87
N ALA A 81 -19.97 -9.75 -19.79
CA ALA A 81 -21.14 -10.34 -20.42
C ALA A 81 -22.46 -9.71 -19.93
N TYR A 82 -22.55 -9.39 -18.64
CA TYR A 82 -23.69 -8.66 -18.09
C TYR A 82 -23.86 -7.29 -18.78
N ILE A 83 -22.78 -6.51 -18.91
CA ILE A 83 -22.81 -5.19 -19.54
C ILE A 83 -23.16 -5.31 -21.04
N VAL A 84 -22.54 -6.28 -21.73
CA VAL A 84 -22.84 -6.58 -23.15
C VAL A 84 -24.31 -6.95 -23.34
N GLY A 85 -24.89 -7.77 -22.49
CA GLY A 85 -26.30 -8.17 -22.53
C GLY A 85 -27.25 -7.01 -22.26
N ASP A 86 -26.89 -6.06 -21.40
CA ASP A 86 -27.71 -4.91 -21.05
C ASP A 86 -27.64 -3.81 -22.13
N CYS A 87 -26.41 -3.39 -22.55
CA CYS A 87 -26.26 -2.29 -23.50
C CYS A 87 -26.25 -2.71 -24.98
N LYS A 88 -26.07 -3.98 -25.29
CA LYS A 88 -26.08 -4.55 -26.66
C LYS A 88 -25.25 -3.73 -27.65
N PRO A 89 -23.90 -3.70 -27.45
CA PRO A 89 -23.00 -2.87 -28.25
C PRO A 89 -22.94 -3.36 -29.70
N ASP A 90 -22.78 -2.43 -30.64
CA ASP A 90 -22.49 -2.75 -32.06
C ASP A 90 -20.98 -3.01 -32.23
N LEU A 91 -20.14 -2.44 -31.36
CA LEU A 91 -18.68 -2.50 -31.41
C LEU A 91 -18.07 -2.64 -29.99
N ILE A 92 -17.06 -3.48 -29.87
CA ILE A 92 -16.17 -3.48 -28.72
C ILE A 92 -14.76 -3.20 -29.21
N PHE A 93 -14.14 -2.11 -28.72
CA PHE A 93 -12.71 -1.87 -28.85
C PHE A 93 -12.00 -2.42 -27.62
N THR A 94 -10.94 -3.20 -27.86
CA THR A 94 -10.15 -3.81 -26.79
C THR A 94 -8.67 -3.86 -27.20
N THR A 95 -7.81 -4.41 -26.32
CA THR A 95 -6.40 -4.71 -26.67
C THR A 95 -6.27 -6.16 -27.11
N SER A 96 -5.23 -6.45 -27.91
CA SER A 96 -4.91 -7.80 -28.36
C SER A 96 -4.80 -8.78 -27.17
N SER A 97 -4.24 -8.33 -26.04
CA SER A 97 -4.13 -9.10 -24.80
C SER A 97 -5.45 -9.42 -24.10
N LYS A 98 -6.51 -8.64 -24.36
CA LYS A 98 -7.83 -8.79 -23.70
C LYS A 98 -8.90 -9.38 -24.65
N ARG A 99 -8.58 -9.60 -25.91
CA ARG A 99 -9.49 -10.12 -26.92
C ARG A 99 -10.18 -11.41 -26.47
N ALA A 100 -9.44 -12.36 -25.90
CA ALA A 100 -9.99 -13.63 -25.41
C ALA A 100 -11.08 -13.45 -24.34
N VAL A 101 -10.90 -12.50 -23.41
CA VAL A 101 -11.92 -12.18 -22.40
C VAL A 101 -13.18 -11.61 -23.02
N VAL A 102 -13.04 -10.78 -24.07
CA VAL A 102 -14.19 -10.22 -24.82
C VAL A 102 -14.94 -11.31 -25.56
N GLU A 103 -14.25 -12.22 -26.26
CA GLU A 103 -14.85 -13.32 -27.00
C GLU A 103 -15.61 -14.29 -26.07
N GLU A 104 -15.03 -14.59 -24.90
CA GLU A 104 -15.71 -15.36 -23.85
C GLU A 104 -16.95 -14.62 -23.33
N ALA A 105 -16.86 -13.33 -23.07
CA ALA A 105 -17.99 -12.51 -22.61
C ALA A 105 -19.15 -12.48 -23.66
N LEU A 106 -18.82 -12.34 -24.95
CA LEU A 106 -19.82 -12.42 -26.04
C LEU A 106 -20.48 -13.78 -26.09
N THR A 107 -19.74 -14.86 -25.89
CA THR A 107 -20.25 -16.23 -25.83
C THR A 107 -21.21 -16.39 -24.65
N ILE A 108 -20.85 -15.94 -23.45
CA ILE A 108 -21.72 -15.99 -22.26
C ILE A 108 -22.97 -15.16 -22.45
N ALA A 109 -22.87 -13.96 -23.04
CA ALA A 109 -24.02 -13.09 -23.31
C ALA A 109 -24.90 -13.58 -24.47
N GLY A 110 -24.45 -14.55 -25.26
CA GLY A 110 -25.13 -14.95 -26.50
C GLY A 110 -25.22 -13.81 -27.53
N ALA A 111 -24.29 -12.84 -27.46
CA ALA A 111 -24.28 -11.63 -28.28
C ALA A 111 -23.25 -11.71 -29.41
N LYS A 112 -23.52 -10.95 -30.48
CA LYS A 112 -22.60 -10.78 -31.61
C LYS A 112 -22.43 -9.30 -31.87
N CYS A 113 -21.20 -8.83 -31.89
CA CYS A 113 -20.82 -7.47 -32.29
C CYS A 113 -19.42 -7.48 -32.92
N ALA A 114 -19.03 -6.38 -33.53
CA ALA A 114 -17.68 -6.23 -34.04
C ALA A 114 -16.69 -6.10 -32.87
N VAL A 115 -15.55 -6.79 -32.97
CA VAL A 115 -14.45 -6.67 -32.00
C VAL A 115 -13.21 -6.18 -32.73
N LEU A 116 -12.71 -5.03 -32.34
CA LEU A 116 -11.49 -4.43 -32.90
C LEU A 116 -10.44 -4.22 -31.80
N THR A 117 -9.19 -4.41 -32.19
CA THR A 117 -8.02 -4.13 -31.36
C THR A 117 -7.21 -2.97 -31.94
N GLU A 118 -6.19 -2.53 -31.21
CA GLU A 118 -5.24 -1.54 -31.69
C GLU A 118 -4.55 -1.95 -32.98
N GLU A 119 -4.37 -3.26 -33.22
CA GLU A 119 -3.72 -3.81 -34.43
C GLU A 119 -4.62 -3.75 -35.66
N ASP A 120 -5.92 -3.69 -35.45
CA ASP A 120 -6.92 -3.60 -36.54
C ASP A 120 -7.06 -2.18 -37.12
N ILE A 121 -6.41 -1.18 -36.50
CA ILE A 121 -6.50 0.24 -36.86
C ILE A 121 -5.21 0.68 -37.56
N ASP A 122 -5.31 0.94 -38.86
CA ASP A 122 -4.16 1.50 -39.59
C ASP A 122 -4.05 3.01 -39.35
N VAL A 123 -2.98 3.40 -38.67
CA VAL A 123 -2.61 4.80 -38.43
C VAL A 123 -1.38 5.23 -39.22
N SER A 124 -0.87 4.41 -40.11
CA SER A 124 0.34 4.70 -40.90
C SER A 124 0.19 5.93 -41.80
N ALA A 125 -1.03 6.16 -42.28
CA ALA A 125 -1.37 7.32 -43.11
C ALA A 125 -2.06 8.45 -42.34
N ALA A 126 -2.02 8.44 -41.01
CA ALA A 126 -2.72 9.42 -40.17
C ALA A 126 -2.35 10.87 -40.51
N ASP A 127 -1.06 11.13 -40.83
CA ASP A 127 -0.59 12.47 -41.18
C ASP A 127 -1.24 13.03 -42.46
N SER A 128 -1.81 12.17 -43.33
CA SER A 128 -2.56 12.60 -44.51
C SER A 128 -4.03 12.85 -44.24
N VAL A 129 -4.54 12.52 -43.07
CA VAL A 129 -5.92 12.71 -42.65
C VAL A 129 -6.10 14.11 -42.06
N ALA A 130 -7.20 14.78 -42.38
CA ALA A 130 -7.46 16.11 -41.82
C ALA A 130 -7.64 16.06 -40.30
N ALA A 131 -7.03 17.04 -39.64
CA ALA A 131 -7.16 17.21 -38.18
C ALA A 131 -8.41 18.02 -37.83
N ASP A 132 -9.58 17.50 -38.24
CA ASP A 132 -10.85 18.20 -38.05
C ASP A 132 -11.28 18.19 -36.58
N GLU A 133 -11.87 19.28 -36.14
CA GLU A 133 -12.47 19.41 -34.82
C GLU A 133 -13.65 18.47 -34.63
N ILE A 134 -13.87 18.00 -33.42
CA ILE A 134 -15.03 17.20 -33.07
C ILE A 134 -16.16 18.15 -32.69
N THR A 135 -17.19 18.27 -33.54
CA THR A 135 -18.29 19.21 -33.33
C THR A 135 -19.62 18.48 -33.14
N PHE A 136 -20.44 19.01 -32.22
CA PHE A 136 -21.77 18.48 -31.92
C PHE A 136 -22.84 19.56 -32.12
N TYR A 137 -23.98 19.15 -32.66
CA TYR A 137 -25.11 20.02 -32.90
C TYR A 137 -26.21 19.83 -31.88
N ASP A 138 -26.39 18.61 -31.37
CA ASP A 138 -27.39 18.28 -30.37
C ASP A 138 -26.69 17.83 -29.05
N LEU A 139 -26.74 18.72 -28.07
CA LEU A 139 -26.15 18.49 -26.76
C LEU A 139 -26.96 17.59 -25.83
N SER A 140 -28.23 17.33 -26.21
CA SER A 140 -29.13 16.46 -25.45
C SER A 140 -28.87 14.98 -25.69
N GLN A 141 -28.13 14.64 -26.77
CA GLN A 141 -27.79 13.26 -27.05
C GLN A 141 -26.92 12.64 -25.95
N THR A 142 -27.20 11.38 -25.65
CA THR A 142 -26.36 10.58 -24.71
C THR A 142 -24.96 10.39 -25.31
N MET A 143 -23.95 10.82 -24.61
CA MET A 143 -22.56 10.66 -24.98
C MET A 143 -21.92 9.41 -24.33
N LEU A 144 -22.26 9.19 -23.05
CA LEU A 144 -21.64 8.16 -22.23
C LEU A 144 -22.70 7.33 -21.50
N ILE A 145 -22.44 6.04 -21.35
CA ILE A 145 -23.06 5.21 -20.33
C ILE A 145 -21.97 4.66 -19.43
N ILE A 146 -21.97 5.07 -18.16
CA ILE A 146 -21.00 4.62 -17.16
C ILE A 146 -21.68 3.61 -16.22
N TYR A 147 -21.23 2.37 -16.23
CA TYR A 147 -21.75 1.36 -15.31
C TYR A 147 -21.18 1.53 -13.91
N THR A 148 -22.09 1.64 -12.94
CA THR A 148 -21.73 1.75 -11.52
C THR A 148 -22.18 0.51 -10.76
N SER A 149 -21.36 0.04 -9.81
CA SER A 149 -21.78 -1.02 -8.89
C SER A 149 -22.80 -0.46 -7.91
N GLY A 150 -24.09 -0.65 -8.21
CA GLY A 150 -25.16 -0.23 -7.32
C GLY A 150 -25.10 -0.92 -5.95
N THR A 151 -25.70 -0.29 -4.93
CA THR A 151 -25.86 -0.90 -3.58
C THR A 151 -26.76 -2.13 -3.59
N THR A 152 -27.46 -2.39 -4.69
CA THR A 152 -28.44 -3.49 -4.88
C THR A 152 -27.86 -4.71 -5.60
N GLY A 153 -26.56 -4.71 -5.93
CA GLY A 153 -25.84 -5.89 -6.45
C GLY A 153 -25.62 -5.91 -7.97
N SER A 154 -26.54 -5.42 -8.80
CA SER A 154 -26.38 -5.38 -10.26
C SER A 154 -25.85 -4.02 -10.72
N PRO A 155 -24.88 -3.96 -11.66
CA PRO A 155 -24.40 -2.71 -12.23
C PRO A 155 -25.51 -1.97 -12.98
N LYS A 156 -25.53 -0.62 -12.84
CA LYS A 156 -26.50 0.26 -13.51
C LYS A 156 -25.76 1.20 -14.44
N GLY A 157 -26.24 1.32 -15.67
CA GLY A 157 -25.67 2.24 -16.67
C GLY A 157 -26.23 3.66 -16.50
N VAL A 158 -25.40 4.59 -16.07
CA VAL A 158 -25.75 6.02 -15.93
C VAL A 158 -25.62 6.71 -17.27
N MET A 159 -26.72 7.26 -17.82
CA MET A 159 -26.74 7.97 -19.10
C MET A 159 -26.36 9.44 -18.93
N LEU A 160 -25.27 9.85 -19.56
CA LEU A 160 -24.77 11.22 -19.54
C LEU A 160 -24.78 11.82 -20.95
N SER A 161 -25.43 12.96 -21.09
CA SER A 161 -25.47 13.70 -22.34
C SER A 161 -24.21 14.53 -22.56
N TYR A 162 -23.98 15.00 -23.78
CA TYR A 162 -22.97 15.99 -24.08
C TYR A 162 -23.15 17.25 -23.24
N LYS A 163 -24.38 17.67 -22.95
CA LYS A 163 -24.71 18.81 -22.09
C LYS A 163 -24.17 18.61 -20.67
N ASN A 164 -24.41 17.42 -20.08
CA ASN A 164 -23.94 17.11 -18.73
C ASN A 164 -22.41 17.17 -18.62
N VAL A 165 -21.72 16.58 -19.60
CA VAL A 165 -20.25 16.55 -19.67
C VAL A 165 -19.67 17.95 -19.79
N LEU A 166 -20.18 18.73 -20.75
CA LEU A 166 -19.69 20.09 -21.02
C LEU A 166 -19.98 21.08 -19.89
N PHE A 167 -21.11 20.92 -19.23
CA PHE A 167 -21.43 21.70 -18.04
C PHE A 167 -20.34 21.54 -16.95
N ASN A 168 -19.94 20.31 -16.66
CA ASN A 168 -18.88 20.04 -15.69
C ASN A 168 -17.51 20.59 -16.12
N ILE A 169 -17.15 20.40 -17.40
CA ILE A 169 -15.90 20.92 -17.96
C ILE A 169 -15.83 22.44 -17.80
N ASN A 170 -16.92 23.14 -18.20
CA ASN A 170 -16.98 24.60 -18.10
C ASN A 170 -16.87 25.08 -16.64
N SER A 171 -17.51 24.37 -15.70
CA SER A 171 -17.45 24.73 -14.29
C SER A 171 -16.00 24.74 -13.74
N VAL A 172 -15.16 23.78 -14.13
CA VAL A 172 -13.76 23.71 -13.64
C VAL A 172 -12.75 24.48 -14.49
N SER A 173 -13.05 24.74 -15.76
CA SER A 173 -12.16 25.45 -16.67
C SER A 173 -12.44 26.95 -16.73
N GLN A 174 -13.68 27.38 -16.66
CA GLN A 174 -14.07 28.79 -16.79
C GLN A 174 -14.35 29.44 -15.44
N SER A 175 -15.09 28.76 -14.56
CA SER A 175 -15.52 29.36 -13.28
C SER A 175 -14.47 29.18 -12.18
N VAL A 176 -13.91 27.97 -12.02
CA VAL A 176 -12.90 27.69 -10.98
C VAL A 176 -11.45 27.85 -11.50
N LYS A 177 -11.25 27.71 -12.80
CA LYS A 177 -9.98 27.92 -13.54
C LYS A 177 -8.81 27.07 -13.00
N ILE A 178 -9.08 25.82 -12.64
CA ILE A 178 -7.99 24.89 -12.25
C ILE A 178 -7.25 24.36 -13.48
N PHE A 179 -7.95 24.23 -14.61
CA PHE A 179 -7.35 23.84 -15.88
C PHE A 179 -7.06 25.06 -16.72
N THR A 180 -5.84 25.16 -17.23
CA THR A 180 -5.41 26.24 -18.13
C THR A 180 -4.38 25.69 -19.13
N PRO A 181 -4.25 26.28 -20.33
CA PRO A 181 -3.35 25.72 -21.35
C PRO A 181 -1.89 25.54 -20.91
N GLU A 182 -1.43 26.27 -19.89
CA GLU A 182 -0.05 26.23 -19.41
C GLU A 182 0.23 25.05 -18.47
N ARG A 183 -0.81 24.37 -17.97
CA ARG A 183 -0.70 23.27 -17.02
C ARG A 183 -0.58 21.93 -17.71
N ASN A 184 -0.06 20.98 -16.96
CA ASN A 184 0.02 19.58 -17.35
C ASN A 184 -0.68 18.71 -16.29
N THR A 185 -1.50 17.78 -16.74
CA THR A 185 -2.26 16.88 -15.88
C THR A 185 -1.78 15.45 -16.02
N MET A 186 -1.76 14.69 -14.91
CA MET A 186 -1.40 13.28 -14.91
C MET A 186 -2.64 12.39 -14.89
N ILE A 187 -2.72 11.44 -15.82
CA ILE A 187 -3.70 10.35 -15.81
C ILE A 187 -3.12 9.21 -14.96
N LEU A 188 -3.72 8.97 -13.81
CA LEU A 188 -3.30 7.96 -12.85
C LEU A 188 -4.42 6.94 -12.57
N LEU A 189 -5.65 7.41 -12.48
CA LEU A 189 -6.81 6.60 -12.19
C LEU A 189 -7.42 6.00 -13.48
N PRO A 190 -8.15 4.87 -13.39
CA PRO A 190 -8.76 4.26 -14.56
C PRO A 190 -9.80 5.15 -15.24
N LEU A 191 -9.68 5.32 -16.57
CA LEU A 191 -10.53 6.22 -17.37
C LEU A 191 -11.96 5.71 -17.57
N HIS A 192 -12.29 4.47 -17.20
CA HIS A 192 -13.66 3.97 -17.22
C HIS A 192 -14.57 4.59 -16.15
N HIS A 193 -13.99 5.28 -15.15
CA HIS A 193 -14.74 6.06 -14.18
C HIS A 193 -14.90 7.51 -14.63
N ILE A 194 -16.08 8.08 -14.41
CA ILE A 194 -16.40 9.47 -14.84
C ILE A 194 -15.46 10.51 -14.24
N PHE A 195 -15.04 10.36 -12.98
CA PHE A 195 -14.19 11.34 -12.29
C PHE A 195 -12.81 11.48 -12.96
N PRO A 196 -12.01 10.42 -13.17
CA PRO A 196 -10.76 10.54 -13.91
C PRO A 196 -10.98 10.81 -15.40
N LEU A 197 -12.03 10.30 -16.02
CA LEU A 197 -12.32 10.53 -17.43
C LEU A 197 -12.47 12.04 -17.71
N LEU A 198 -13.31 12.72 -16.94
CA LEU A 198 -13.48 14.16 -17.13
C LEU A 198 -12.33 14.96 -16.54
N GLY A 199 -11.90 14.66 -15.32
CA GLY A 199 -10.90 15.46 -14.63
C GLY A 199 -9.48 15.29 -15.16
N SER A 200 -9.08 14.05 -15.56
CA SER A 200 -7.69 13.82 -16.00
C SER A 200 -7.51 13.78 -17.52
N LEU A 201 -8.59 13.69 -18.29
CA LEU A 201 -8.51 13.59 -19.74
C LEU A 201 -9.30 14.70 -20.44
N VAL A 202 -10.65 14.68 -20.32
CA VAL A 202 -11.49 15.50 -21.21
C VAL A 202 -11.36 16.99 -20.90
N ALA A 203 -11.43 17.42 -19.63
CA ALA A 203 -11.30 18.82 -19.25
C ALA A 203 -9.90 19.40 -19.55
N PRO A 204 -8.80 18.70 -19.24
CA PRO A 204 -7.46 19.15 -19.66
C PRO A 204 -7.33 19.32 -21.17
N LEU A 205 -7.76 18.32 -21.96
CA LEU A 205 -7.65 18.42 -23.42
C LEU A 205 -8.60 19.45 -24.03
N TYR A 206 -9.74 19.72 -23.38
CA TYR A 206 -10.66 20.78 -23.79
C TYR A 206 -10.03 22.18 -23.72
N VAL A 207 -9.22 22.44 -22.67
CA VAL A 207 -8.56 23.74 -22.51
C VAL A 207 -7.20 23.81 -23.20
N GLY A 208 -6.65 22.71 -23.69
CA GLY A 208 -5.36 22.70 -24.37
C GLY A 208 -4.17 22.32 -23.46
N GLU A 209 -4.37 21.61 -22.35
CA GLU A 209 -3.28 21.07 -21.52
C GLU A 209 -2.60 19.87 -22.17
N THR A 210 -1.42 19.49 -21.68
CA THR A 210 -0.80 18.21 -21.99
C THR A 210 -1.15 17.19 -20.91
N VAL A 211 -1.65 16.01 -21.29
CA VAL A 211 -1.91 14.91 -20.37
C VAL A 211 -0.80 13.87 -20.43
N TYR A 212 -0.35 13.41 -19.27
CA TYR A 212 0.70 12.39 -19.11
C TYR A 212 0.11 11.14 -18.49
N ILE A 213 0.18 10.01 -19.20
CA ILE A 213 -0.31 8.73 -18.68
C ILE A 213 0.80 8.09 -17.85
N ALA A 214 0.52 7.79 -16.59
CA ALA A 214 1.45 7.09 -15.71
C ALA A 214 1.53 5.60 -16.07
N ASP A 215 2.73 5.02 -16.08
CA ASP A 215 2.96 3.60 -16.40
C ASP A 215 2.43 2.64 -15.33
N GLY A 216 2.01 3.14 -14.17
CA GLY A 216 1.44 2.34 -13.07
C GLY A 216 1.22 3.13 -11.79
N LEU A 217 0.58 2.46 -10.81
CA LEU A 217 0.22 3.05 -9.51
C LEU A 217 1.32 2.96 -8.44
N ASN A 218 2.49 2.42 -8.77
CA ASN A 218 3.60 2.35 -7.84
C ASN A 218 4.29 3.72 -7.67
N ALA A 219 4.94 3.92 -6.51
CA ALA A 219 5.55 5.21 -6.17
C ALA A 219 6.65 5.65 -7.14
N GLU A 220 7.36 4.73 -7.77
CA GLU A 220 8.43 5.02 -8.71
C GLU A 220 7.88 5.60 -10.02
N SER A 221 6.87 4.93 -10.59
CA SER A 221 6.18 5.38 -11.80
C SER A 221 5.53 6.75 -11.61
N ILE A 222 4.84 6.96 -10.49
CA ILE A 222 4.21 8.24 -10.16
C ILE A 222 5.28 9.35 -10.07
N ILE A 223 6.36 9.13 -9.31
CA ILE A 223 7.43 10.12 -9.16
C ILE A 223 8.13 10.41 -10.49
N LYS A 224 8.35 9.39 -11.31
CA LYS A 224 8.91 9.55 -12.67
C LYS A 224 8.02 10.48 -13.51
N THR A 225 6.73 10.16 -13.61
CA THR A 225 5.78 10.95 -14.41
C THR A 225 5.65 12.39 -13.89
N LEU A 226 5.62 12.59 -12.56
CA LEU A 226 5.58 13.93 -11.95
C LEU A 226 6.79 14.80 -12.34
N ASN A 227 7.99 14.19 -12.41
CA ASN A 227 9.21 14.92 -12.74
C ASN A 227 9.36 15.16 -14.26
N GLU A 228 9.14 14.14 -15.07
CA GLU A 228 9.27 14.22 -16.54
C GLU A 228 8.21 15.14 -17.15
N GLY A 229 6.95 15.01 -16.68
CA GLY A 229 5.82 15.76 -17.17
C GLY A 229 5.67 17.16 -16.57
N LYS A 230 6.50 17.56 -15.60
CA LYS A 230 6.34 18.81 -14.86
C LYS A 230 4.86 19.04 -14.45
N ILE A 231 4.28 18.04 -13.86
CA ILE A 231 2.85 17.95 -13.60
C ILE A 231 2.39 19.03 -12.61
N ASN A 232 1.33 19.73 -12.99
CA ASN A 232 0.69 20.77 -12.18
C ASN A 232 -0.54 20.25 -11.43
N ILE A 233 -1.28 19.30 -12.01
CA ILE A 233 -2.52 18.79 -11.44
C ILE A 233 -2.42 17.28 -11.30
N VAL A 234 -2.68 16.79 -10.06
CA VAL A 234 -2.80 15.37 -9.77
C VAL A 234 -4.20 15.09 -9.28
N ILE A 235 -4.92 14.24 -9.99
CA ILE A 235 -6.26 13.80 -9.63
C ILE A 235 -6.16 12.42 -9.00
N GLY A 236 -6.66 12.30 -7.76
CA GLY A 236 -6.55 11.09 -6.99
C GLY A 236 -7.73 10.83 -6.06
N VAL A 237 -7.78 9.63 -5.51
CA VAL A 237 -8.70 9.26 -4.45
C VAL A 237 -8.05 9.44 -3.07
N PRO A 238 -8.80 9.58 -1.98
CA PRO A 238 -8.25 9.77 -0.62
C PRO A 238 -7.15 8.77 -0.27
N ARG A 239 -7.32 7.51 -0.64
CA ARG A 239 -6.34 6.45 -0.36
C ARG A 239 -4.95 6.72 -0.94
N LEU A 240 -4.87 7.32 -2.13
CA LEU A 240 -3.59 7.76 -2.71
C LEU A 240 -2.90 8.78 -1.80
N TYR A 241 -3.65 9.78 -1.34
CA TYR A 241 -3.14 10.83 -0.48
C TYR A 241 -2.76 10.33 0.92
N GLU A 242 -3.51 9.37 1.47
CA GLU A 242 -3.12 8.67 2.71
C GLU A 242 -1.75 7.99 2.58
N LEU A 243 -1.54 7.21 1.50
CA LEU A 243 -0.28 6.52 1.26
C LEU A 243 0.88 7.51 1.08
N LEU A 244 0.68 8.57 0.30
CA LEU A 244 1.69 9.61 0.11
C LEU A 244 2.00 10.36 1.41
N SER A 245 0.97 10.75 2.17
CA SER A 245 1.16 11.43 3.46
C SER A 245 1.90 10.56 4.46
N LYS A 246 1.57 9.27 4.54
CA LYS A 246 2.26 8.30 5.40
C LYS A 246 3.74 8.22 5.07
N GLY A 247 4.08 8.07 3.78
CA GLY A 247 5.49 8.04 3.35
C GLY A 247 6.27 9.30 3.71
N ILE A 248 5.65 10.48 3.59
CA ILE A 248 6.25 11.77 3.96
C ILE A 248 6.38 11.88 5.48
N MET A 249 5.32 11.57 6.22
CA MET A 249 5.29 11.70 7.68
C MET A 249 6.24 10.71 8.36
N ASP A 250 6.45 9.53 7.81
CA ASP A 250 7.46 8.59 8.30
C ASP A 250 8.88 9.19 8.24
N ILE A 251 9.19 9.96 7.20
CA ILE A 251 10.46 10.67 7.08
C ILE A 251 10.54 11.82 8.09
N ILE A 252 9.46 12.61 8.22
CA ILE A 252 9.38 13.75 9.14
C ILE A 252 9.50 13.27 10.60
N LYS A 253 8.83 12.19 10.97
CA LYS A 253 8.85 11.64 12.33
C LYS A 253 10.21 11.10 12.76
N ARG A 254 11.12 10.76 11.84
CA ARG A 254 12.45 10.20 12.16
C ARG A 254 13.42 11.20 12.79
N SER A 255 13.28 12.49 12.53
CA SER A 255 14.19 13.53 13.04
C SER A 255 13.45 14.51 13.93
N PHE A 256 14.07 14.88 15.05
CA PHE A 256 13.55 15.93 15.94
C PHE A 256 13.45 17.27 15.20
N VAL A 257 14.45 17.62 14.39
CA VAL A 257 14.47 18.86 13.62
C VAL A 257 13.30 18.92 12.66
N THR A 258 13.06 17.86 11.84
CA THR A 258 11.95 17.85 10.89
C THR A 258 10.58 17.89 11.57
N ARG A 259 10.42 17.28 12.73
CA ARG A 259 9.20 17.38 13.54
C ARG A 259 8.95 18.79 14.05
N THR A 260 10.00 19.45 14.59
CA THR A 260 9.90 20.84 15.05
C THR A 260 9.57 21.79 13.89
N LEU A 261 10.21 21.61 12.74
CA LEU A 261 9.92 22.38 11.53
C LEU A 261 8.47 22.17 11.04
N PHE A 262 7.97 20.93 11.09
CA PHE A 262 6.58 20.64 10.73
C PHE A 262 5.59 21.30 11.69
N SER A 263 5.85 21.25 13.00
CA SER A 263 5.03 21.92 14.01
C SER A 263 5.04 23.43 13.84
N LEU A 264 6.20 24.01 13.50
CA LEU A 264 6.33 25.45 13.21
C LEU A 264 5.55 25.85 11.96
N ALA A 265 5.68 25.09 10.86
CA ALA A 265 4.93 25.33 9.63
C ALA A 265 3.41 25.24 9.88
N LYS A 266 2.97 24.27 10.69
CA LYS A 266 1.56 24.12 11.09
C LYS A 266 1.06 25.33 11.87
N ALA A 267 1.87 25.85 12.80
CA ALA A 267 1.53 27.02 13.62
C ALA A 267 1.46 28.32 12.80
N ILE A 268 2.40 28.51 11.87
CA ILE A 268 2.45 29.71 11.01
C ILE A 268 1.34 29.68 9.95
N GLY A 269 1.01 28.51 9.41
CA GLY A 269 -0.08 28.32 8.42
C GLY A 269 0.16 28.99 7.06
N SER A 270 1.37 29.49 6.77
CA SER A 270 1.69 30.18 5.51
C SER A 270 2.14 29.20 4.44
N LYS A 271 1.45 29.16 3.29
CA LYS A 271 1.80 28.30 2.14
C LYS A 271 3.22 28.57 1.62
N GLY A 272 3.59 29.86 1.49
CA GLY A 272 4.93 30.24 1.01
C GLY A 272 6.05 29.79 1.95
N PHE A 273 5.88 30.01 3.25
CA PHE A 273 6.80 29.55 4.27
C PHE A 273 6.96 28.02 4.27
N SER A 274 5.84 27.30 4.20
CA SER A 274 5.83 25.83 4.13
C SER A 274 6.54 25.31 2.88
N ARG A 275 6.30 25.90 1.69
CA ARG A 275 6.99 25.51 0.44
C ARG A 275 8.50 25.74 0.53
N MET A 276 8.94 26.85 1.11
CA MET A 276 10.37 27.10 1.36
C MET A 276 10.97 26.03 2.27
N LEU A 277 10.30 25.73 3.38
CA LEU A 277 10.77 24.80 4.39
C LEU A 277 10.83 23.35 3.89
N PHE A 278 9.82 22.95 3.15
CA PHE A 278 9.68 21.60 2.59
C PHE A 278 10.04 21.51 1.10
N GLY A 279 10.88 22.42 0.60
CA GLY A 279 11.30 22.46 -0.80
C GLY A 279 11.87 21.15 -1.34
N LYS A 280 12.53 20.34 -0.50
CA LYS A 280 12.99 19.00 -0.88
C LYS A 280 11.84 18.03 -1.15
N VAL A 281 10.72 18.16 -0.43
CA VAL A 281 9.52 17.36 -0.68
C VAL A 281 8.90 17.80 -1.99
N HIS A 282 8.70 19.10 -2.19
CA HIS A 282 8.19 19.64 -3.45
C HIS A 282 9.05 19.22 -4.64
N LYS A 283 10.37 19.33 -4.55
CA LYS A 283 11.30 18.90 -5.61
C LYS A 283 11.17 17.40 -5.92
N LYS A 284 10.99 16.54 -4.91
CA LYS A 284 10.78 15.10 -5.13
C LYS A 284 9.49 14.83 -5.89
N PHE A 285 8.47 15.67 -5.72
CA PHE A 285 7.19 15.62 -6.43
C PHE A 285 7.21 16.49 -7.72
N GLY A 286 8.36 16.65 -8.36
CA GLY A 286 8.53 17.37 -9.62
C GLY A 286 8.64 18.90 -9.46
N GLY A 287 8.27 19.46 -8.32
CA GLY A 287 8.38 20.91 -8.03
C GLY A 287 7.30 21.79 -8.66
N HIS A 288 6.44 21.25 -9.52
CA HIS A 288 5.48 22.00 -10.33
C HIS A 288 4.02 21.84 -9.89
N ILE A 289 3.72 21.02 -8.88
CA ILE A 289 2.34 20.78 -8.43
C ILE A 289 1.70 22.07 -7.91
N ASP A 290 0.63 22.49 -8.58
CA ASP A 290 -0.27 23.55 -8.14
C ASP A 290 -1.40 22.99 -7.28
N TYR A 291 -2.03 21.91 -7.76
CA TYR A 291 -3.21 21.31 -7.14
C TYR A 291 -3.11 19.79 -7.02
N LEU A 292 -3.52 19.32 -5.85
CA LEU A 292 -3.85 17.94 -5.59
C LEU A 292 -5.38 17.87 -5.47
N VAL A 293 -6.04 17.18 -6.39
CA VAL A 293 -7.51 17.09 -6.42
C VAL A 293 -7.95 15.73 -5.87
N SER A 294 -8.74 15.76 -4.80
CA SER A 294 -9.27 14.55 -4.15
C SER A 294 -10.78 14.44 -4.40
N GLY A 295 -11.20 13.26 -4.87
CA GLY A 295 -12.62 12.98 -5.11
C GLY A 295 -12.94 11.48 -5.01
N GLY A 296 -14.22 11.13 -5.20
CA GLY A 296 -14.72 9.76 -5.14
C GLY A 296 -15.01 9.24 -3.72
N ALA A 297 -14.43 9.85 -2.68
CA ALA A 297 -14.74 9.63 -1.27
C ALA A 297 -14.28 10.85 -0.45
N ALA A 298 -14.74 10.98 0.79
CA ALA A 298 -14.31 12.06 1.67
C ALA A 298 -12.83 11.92 2.05
N LEU A 299 -12.07 13.01 1.95
CA LEU A 299 -10.68 13.05 2.39
C LEU A 299 -10.63 13.18 3.92
N PRO A 300 -9.92 12.30 4.65
CA PRO A 300 -9.74 12.48 6.08
C PRO A 300 -9.11 13.85 6.39
N PRO A 301 -9.70 14.64 7.32
CA PRO A 301 -9.25 16.02 7.59
C PRO A 301 -7.78 16.12 8.06
N ASP A 302 -7.28 15.10 8.74
CA ASP A 302 -5.87 15.02 9.14
C ASP A 302 -4.93 14.94 7.93
N ILE A 303 -5.30 14.19 6.90
CA ILE A 303 -4.54 14.07 5.65
C ILE A 303 -4.52 15.40 4.91
N GLY A 304 -5.69 16.05 4.75
CA GLY A 304 -5.79 17.40 4.18
C GLY A 304 -4.91 18.41 4.95
N SER A 305 -4.94 18.34 6.28
CA SER A 305 -4.13 19.18 7.18
C SER A 305 -2.62 18.94 7.01
N ILE A 306 -2.18 17.69 6.80
CA ILE A 306 -0.78 17.36 6.54
C ILE A 306 -0.31 18.02 5.24
N PHE A 307 -1.04 17.84 4.14
CA PHE A 307 -0.66 18.43 2.85
C PHE A 307 -0.67 19.98 2.90
N LYS A 308 -1.68 20.58 3.56
CA LYS A 308 -1.72 22.02 3.80
C LYS A 308 -0.48 22.50 4.57
N THR A 309 -0.07 21.77 5.63
CA THR A 309 1.14 22.09 6.40
C THR A 309 2.42 21.95 5.58
N LEU A 310 2.44 21.04 4.62
CA LEU A 310 3.56 20.87 3.69
C LEU A 310 3.59 21.93 2.58
N GLY A 311 2.54 22.76 2.45
CA GLY A 311 2.44 23.82 1.44
C GLY A 311 1.82 23.40 0.12
N PHE A 312 1.16 22.22 0.06
CA PHE A 312 0.34 21.81 -1.07
C PHE A 312 -1.07 22.37 -0.95
N THR A 313 -1.70 22.64 -2.09
CA THR A 313 -3.12 22.99 -2.17
C THR A 313 -3.91 21.74 -2.52
N VAL A 314 -4.69 21.23 -1.59
CA VAL A 314 -5.60 20.11 -1.81
C VAL A 314 -6.99 20.67 -2.06
N LEU A 315 -7.58 20.30 -3.19
CA LEU A 315 -8.94 20.64 -3.59
C LEU A 315 -9.80 19.38 -3.48
N GLU A 316 -10.86 19.46 -2.72
CA GLU A 316 -11.82 18.37 -2.58
C GLU A 316 -13.01 18.62 -3.51
N GLY A 317 -13.42 17.57 -4.23
CA GLY A 317 -14.62 17.56 -5.06
C GLY A 317 -15.59 16.50 -4.56
N TYR A 318 -16.88 16.86 -4.50
CA TYR A 318 -17.95 15.92 -4.23
C TYR A 318 -18.88 15.81 -5.44
N GLY A 319 -19.30 14.59 -5.66
CA GLY A 319 -20.27 14.24 -6.66
C GLY A 319 -20.35 12.74 -6.89
N MET A 320 -21.09 12.35 -7.88
CA MET A 320 -21.35 10.96 -8.21
C MET A 320 -21.48 10.80 -9.73
N THR A 321 -21.50 9.58 -10.21
CA THR A 321 -21.61 9.32 -11.67
C THR A 321 -22.87 9.98 -12.24
N GLU A 322 -23.94 9.98 -11.48
CA GLU A 322 -25.24 10.55 -11.81
C GLU A 322 -25.24 12.10 -11.90
N THR A 323 -24.10 12.73 -11.58
CA THR A 323 -23.93 14.21 -11.69
C THR A 323 -22.74 14.65 -12.55
N ALA A 324 -22.20 13.78 -13.36
CA ALA A 324 -21.24 13.95 -14.45
C ALA A 324 -19.90 14.67 -14.14
N PRO A 325 -19.13 14.46 -13.08
CA PRO A 325 -19.50 13.90 -11.80
C PRO A 325 -19.81 14.92 -10.71
N MET A 326 -19.56 16.26 -10.89
CA MET A 326 -19.45 17.24 -9.81
C MET A 326 -20.77 17.87 -9.36
N ILE A 327 -20.92 17.95 -8.05
CA ILE A 327 -21.94 18.74 -7.34
C ILE A 327 -21.30 19.95 -6.70
N SER A 328 -20.21 19.74 -5.95
CA SER A 328 -19.44 20.80 -5.31
C SER A 328 -17.94 20.62 -5.50
N PHE A 329 -17.21 21.72 -5.39
CA PHE A 329 -15.77 21.72 -5.57
C PHE A 329 -15.10 22.84 -4.77
N THR A 330 -14.00 22.52 -4.09
CA THR A 330 -13.22 23.48 -3.31
C THR A 330 -12.65 24.59 -4.22
N ARG A 331 -12.87 25.83 -3.88
CA ARG A 331 -12.26 26.96 -4.56
C ARG A 331 -10.80 27.10 -4.14
N PRO A 332 -9.85 27.31 -5.07
CA PRO A 332 -8.41 27.44 -4.74
C PRO A 332 -8.10 28.56 -3.75
N TRP A 333 -8.94 29.59 -3.69
CA TRP A 333 -8.82 30.75 -2.79
C TRP A 333 -9.58 30.56 -1.46
N ASN A 334 -10.40 29.50 -1.31
CA ASN A 334 -11.18 29.20 -0.09
C ASN A 334 -11.08 27.71 0.25
N VAL A 335 -9.88 27.23 0.61
CA VAL A 335 -9.63 25.83 0.96
C VAL A 335 -9.97 25.59 2.44
N GLN A 336 -11.07 24.89 2.68
CA GLN A 336 -11.52 24.47 4.03
C GLN A 336 -11.36 22.96 4.17
N VAL A 337 -10.48 22.52 5.06
CA VAL A 337 -10.23 21.08 5.29
C VAL A 337 -11.48 20.41 5.87
N GLY A 338 -11.88 19.28 5.29
CA GLY A 338 -13.07 18.52 5.69
C GLY A 338 -14.37 19.04 5.09
N TYR A 339 -14.29 19.93 4.11
CA TYR A 339 -15.40 20.41 3.31
C TYR A 339 -15.15 20.15 1.83
N ALA A 340 -16.15 19.65 1.14
CA ALA A 340 -16.07 19.36 -0.30
C ALA A 340 -16.31 20.60 -1.19
N GLY A 341 -16.15 21.78 -0.62
CA GLY A 341 -16.25 23.07 -1.31
C GLY A 341 -17.69 23.55 -1.56
N GLU A 342 -17.77 24.61 -2.31
CA GLU A 342 -19.03 25.26 -2.67
C GLU A 342 -19.70 24.50 -3.83
N PRO A 343 -21.04 24.52 -3.96
CA PRO A 343 -21.71 24.03 -5.17
C PRO A 343 -21.07 24.61 -6.43
N VAL A 344 -20.96 23.83 -7.49
CA VAL A 344 -20.46 24.38 -8.76
C VAL A 344 -21.49 25.37 -9.31
N PRO A 345 -21.10 26.41 -10.08
CA PRO A 345 -22.03 27.38 -10.62
C PRO A 345 -23.19 26.71 -11.35
N ASP A 346 -24.37 27.31 -11.23
CA ASP A 346 -25.63 26.82 -11.85
C ASP A 346 -26.09 25.44 -11.39
N VAL A 347 -25.56 24.94 -10.26
CA VAL A 347 -26.06 23.73 -9.54
C VAL A 347 -26.71 24.18 -8.25
N GLU A 348 -27.97 23.79 -8.08
CA GLU A 348 -28.70 23.99 -6.87
C GLU A 348 -28.51 22.79 -5.94
N VAL A 349 -28.14 23.07 -4.70
CA VAL A 349 -27.97 22.06 -3.65
C VAL A 349 -28.86 22.43 -2.47
N ARG A 350 -29.68 21.48 -2.02
CA ARG A 350 -30.45 21.61 -0.78
C ARG A 350 -30.22 20.41 0.14
N ILE A 351 -30.35 20.64 1.43
CA ILE A 351 -30.36 19.58 2.43
C ILE A 351 -31.83 19.33 2.81
N ALA A 352 -32.29 18.10 2.58
CA ALA A 352 -33.63 17.70 2.93
C ALA A 352 -33.78 17.52 4.48
N GLU A 353 -35.01 17.38 4.96
CA GLU A 353 -35.28 17.23 6.42
C GLU A 353 -34.58 16.03 7.07
N ASN A 354 -34.39 14.95 6.32
CA ASN A 354 -33.66 13.77 6.74
C ASN A 354 -32.11 13.92 6.65
N GLY A 355 -31.63 15.11 6.30
CA GLY A 355 -30.21 15.42 6.13
C GLY A 355 -29.64 15.06 4.75
N GLU A 356 -30.48 14.59 3.80
CA GLU A 356 -30.05 14.18 2.47
C GLU A 356 -29.64 15.38 1.61
N VAL A 357 -28.53 15.22 0.90
CA VAL A 357 -28.09 16.15 -0.12
C VAL A 357 -28.92 15.91 -1.40
N CYS A 358 -29.69 16.91 -1.80
CA CYS A 358 -30.47 16.88 -3.05
C CYS A 358 -29.89 17.89 -4.04
N VAL A 359 -29.88 17.53 -5.32
CA VAL A 359 -29.21 18.28 -6.38
C VAL A 359 -30.11 18.51 -7.57
N ARG A 360 -30.04 19.71 -8.16
CA ARG A 360 -30.70 20.06 -9.40
C ARG A 360 -29.75 20.90 -10.27
N GLY A 361 -29.66 20.60 -11.54
CA GLY A 361 -28.80 21.31 -12.48
C GLY A 361 -28.51 20.51 -13.77
N ASP A 362 -27.82 21.17 -14.68
CA ASP A 362 -27.43 20.58 -15.95
C ASP A 362 -26.33 19.51 -15.86
N ASN A 363 -25.80 19.32 -14.66
CA ASN A 363 -24.88 18.22 -14.32
C ASN A 363 -25.61 16.89 -14.09
N VAL A 364 -26.93 16.90 -13.85
CA VAL A 364 -27.70 15.71 -13.49
C VAL A 364 -27.95 14.84 -14.73
N MET A 365 -27.74 13.54 -14.60
CA MET A 365 -27.88 12.52 -15.63
C MET A 365 -29.28 12.53 -16.30
N GLN A 366 -29.38 11.89 -17.45
CA GLN A 366 -30.67 11.65 -18.13
C GLN A 366 -31.49 10.54 -17.44
N GLY A 367 -30.85 9.65 -16.73
CA GLY A 367 -31.43 8.52 -16.01
C GLY A 367 -30.54 7.28 -16.10
N TYR A 368 -31.04 6.17 -15.55
CA TYR A 368 -30.42 4.86 -15.70
C TYR A 368 -30.89 4.15 -16.97
N TYR A 369 -29.94 3.63 -17.74
CA TYR A 369 -30.22 2.91 -19.00
C TYR A 369 -31.07 1.67 -18.71
N ASN A 370 -32.19 1.54 -19.42
CA ASN A 370 -33.18 0.47 -19.28
C ASN A 370 -33.73 0.29 -17.83
N ARG A 371 -33.69 1.32 -16.97
CA ARG A 371 -34.13 1.26 -15.57
C ARG A 371 -34.98 2.48 -15.20
N PRO A 372 -36.22 2.61 -15.78
CA PRO A 372 -37.05 3.79 -15.50
C PRO A 372 -37.56 3.88 -14.06
N GLU A 373 -37.87 2.74 -13.43
CA GLU A 373 -38.32 2.71 -12.01
C GLU A 373 -37.23 3.19 -11.09
N GLU A 374 -36.03 2.68 -11.23
CA GLU A 374 -34.88 3.07 -10.38
C GLU A 374 -34.45 4.52 -10.63
N THR A 375 -34.70 5.03 -11.86
CA THR A 375 -34.52 6.44 -12.17
C THR A 375 -35.53 7.30 -11.39
N ALA A 376 -36.82 6.91 -11.43
CA ALA A 376 -37.87 7.60 -10.70
C ALA A 376 -37.65 7.57 -9.18
N ASP A 377 -37.07 6.51 -8.66
CA ASP A 377 -36.74 6.39 -7.21
C ASP A 377 -35.78 7.46 -6.72
N ILE A 378 -34.83 7.89 -7.56
CA ILE A 378 -33.84 8.89 -7.15
C ILE A 378 -34.09 10.27 -7.74
N MET A 379 -34.93 10.38 -8.77
CA MET A 379 -35.35 11.64 -9.38
C MET A 379 -36.77 11.99 -8.91
N ARG A 380 -36.89 12.83 -7.90
CA ARG A 380 -38.20 13.20 -7.32
C ARG A 380 -38.35 14.72 -7.34
N ASP A 381 -39.51 15.16 -7.81
CA ASP A 381 -39.88 16.58 -7.86
C ASP A 381 -38.82 17.46 -8.56
N GLY A 382 -38.15 16.91 -9.58
CA GLY A 382 -37.08 17.58 -10.31
C GLY A 382 -35.73 17.66 -9.56
N TRP A 383 -35.58 16.94 -8.45
CA TRP A 383 -34.34 16.83 -7.69
C TRP A 383 -33.78 15.42 -7.75
N LEU A 384 -32.47 15.33 -7.93
CA LEU A 384 -31.71 14.11 -7.72
C LEU A 384 -31.45 13.92 -6.21
N HIS A 385 -31.91 12.81 -5.66
CA HIS A 385 -31.65 12.38 -4.30
C HIS A 385 -30.37 11.54 -4.27
N THR A 386 -29.31 12.10 -3.69
CA THR A 386 -27.97 11.48 -3.78
C THR A 386 -27.80 10.27 -2.89
N GLY A 387 -28.62 10.12 -1.86
CA GLY A 387 -28.45 9.12 -0.81
C GLY A 387 -27.31 9.45 0.17
N ASP A 388 -26.59 10.55 -0.05
CA ASP A 388 -25.54 11.04 0.85
C ASP A 388 -26.13 12.10 1.81
N THR A 389 -25.64 12.17 3.05
CA THR A 389 -26.05 13.19 4.01
C THR A 389 -24.98 14.26 4.15
N GLY A 390 -25.41 15.50 4.44
CA GLY A 390 -24.50 16.62 4.56
C GLY A 390 -25.06 17.86 5.23
N GLU A 391 -24.16 18.83 5.41
CA GLU A 391 -24.44 20.16 5.94
C GLU A 391 -23.93 21.20 4.94
N LEU A 392 -24.71 22.19 4.59
CA LEU A 392 -24.29 23.26 3.69
C LEU A 392 -24.03 24.55 4.48
N SER A 393 -22.77 25.00 4.48
CA SER A 393 -22.34 26.22 5.10
C SER A 393 -22.20 27.34 4.07
N PRO A 394 -22.75 28.53 4.27
CA PRO A 394 -22.61 29.64 3.32
C PRO A 394 -21.15 30.08 3.09
N THR A 395 -20.27 29.88 4.06
CA THR A 395 -18.87 30.35 4.00
C THR A 395 -17.86 29.26 3.73
N LYS A 396 -18.19 27.99 4.07
CA LYS A 396 -17.27 26.86 3.97
C LYS A 396 -17.66 25.87 2.88
N GLY A 397 -18.88 25.97 2.36
CA GLY A 397 -19.42 25.04 1.38
C GLY A 397 -20.04 23.79 2.00
N LEU A 398 -20.10 22.72 1.23
CA LEU A 398 -20.73 21.44 1.58
C LEU A 398 -19.80 20.57 2.42
N LYS A 399 -20.32 20.05 3.53
CA LYS A 399 -19.66 19.03 4.36
C LYS A 399 -20.49 17.77 4.31
N LEU A 400 -19.89 16.68 3.89
CA LEU A 400 -20.53 15.36 3.90
C LEU A 400 -20.46 14.77 5.31
N THR A 401 -21.57 14.15 5.73
CA THR A 401 -21.69 13.54 7.06
C THR A 401 -21.93 12.03 7.01
N GLY A 402 -22.20 11.46 5.83
CA GLY A 402 -22.35 10.01 5.64
C GLY A 402 -23.26 9.63 4.49
N ARG A 403 -23.77 8.39 4.50
CA ARG A 403 -24.76 7.88 3.55
C ARG A 403 -26.00 7.37 4.25
N ILE A 404 -27.17 7.71 3.73
CA ILE A 404 -28.46 7.29 4.30
C ILE A 404 -28.53 5.76 4.43
N LYS A 405 -28.19 5.02 3.37
CA LYS A 405 -28.23 3.55 3.33
C LYS A 405 -27.15 2.88 4.18
N GLU A 406 -26.11 3.60 4.56
CA GLU A 406 -25.02 3.08 5.41
C GLU A 406 -25.21 3.49 6.87
N ILE A 407 -26.12 4.43 7.18
CA ILE A 407 -26.44 4.79 8.56
C ILE A 407 -27.01 3.57 9.27
N ILE A 408 -26.37 3.17 10.34
CA ILE A 408 -26.83 2.10 11.20
C ILE A 408 -27.87 2.66 12.15
N VAL A 409 -29.11 2.24 11.97
CA VAL A 409 -30.22 2.59 12.88
C VAL A 409 -30.28 1.54 13.98
N THR A 410 -29.98 1.94 15.21
CA THR A 410 -30.06 1.03 16.37
C THR A 410 -31.51 0.77 16.76
N PRO A 411 -31.82 -0.33 17.49
CA PRO A 411 -33.17 -0.62 17.97
C PRO A 411 -33.83 0.52 18.76
N ASN A 412 -33.02 1.38 19.35
CA ASN A 412 -33.49 2.56 20.13
C ASN A 412 -33.65 3.80 19.24
N GLY A 413 -33.70 3.67 17.90
CA GLY A 413 -33.86 4.75 16.94
C GLY A 413 -32.70 5.74 16.86
N LYS A 414 -31.49 5.40 17.39
CA LYS A 414 -30.31 6.24 17.27
C LYS A 414 -29.56 5.91 15.98
N ASN A 415 -29.19 6.95 15.25
CA ASN A 415 -28.41 6.86 14.04
C ASN A 415 -26.90 6.83 14.37
N ILE A 416 -26.19 5.87 13.80
CA ILE A 416 -24.73 5.76 13.90
C ILE A 416 -24.17 5.85 12.48
N ASN A 417 -23.29 6.81 12.25
CA ASN A 417 -22.45 6.81 11.04
C ASN A 417 -21.29 5.82 11.25
N PRO A 418 -21.22 4.72 10.53
CA PRO A 418 -20.18 3.72 10.71
C PRO A 418 -18.80 4.24 10.29
N GLU A 419 -18.69 5.07 9.24
CA GLU A 419 -17.41 5.64 8.80
C GLU A 419 -16.79 6.54 9.88
N GLU A 420 -17.60 7.39 10.52
CA GLU A 420 -17.13 8.23 11.64
C GLU A 420 -16.58 7.38 12.79
N LEU A 421 -17.28 6.28 13.10
CA LEU A 421 -16.89 5.38 14.18
C LEU A 421 -15.60 4.62 13.84
N GLU A 422 -15.48 4.14 12.60
CA GLU A 422 -14.29 3.47 12.08
C GLU A 422 -13.07 4.39 12.12
N HIS A 423 -13.20 5.62 11.64
CA HIS A 423 -12.16 6.63 11.73
C HIS A 423 -11.75 6.91 13.18
N ALA A 424 -12.71 7.04 14.07
CA ALA A 424 -12.42 7.26 15.49
C ALA A 424 -11.62 6.11 16.11
N VAL A 425 -11.93 4.85 15.77
CA VAL A 425 -11.17 3.68 16.22
C VAL A 425 -9.75 3.68 15.64
N LEU A 426 -9.59 3.95 14.36
CA LEU A 426 -8.26 4.00 13.70
C LEU A 426 -7.36 5.10 14.27
N HIS A 427 -7.94 6.21 14.72
CA HIS A 427 -7.22 7.26 15.44
C HIS A 427 -6.87 6.88 16.87
N HIS A 428 -7.72 6.09 17.54
CA HIS A 428 -7.51 5.67 18.92
C HIS A 428 -6.31 4.74 19.06
N THR A 429 -6.16 3.78 18.13
CA THR A 429 -5.08 2.78 18.22
C THR A 429 -4.34 2.58 16.88
N PRO A 430 -2.99 2.59 16.89
CA PRO A 430 -2.19 2.30 15.70
C PRO A 430 -2.11 0.81 15.37
N LEU A 431 -2.70 -0.07 16.19
CA LEU A 431 -2.60 -1.53 16.06
C LEU A 431 -3.52 -2.10 14.99
N ILE A 432 -4.50 -1.31 14.54
CA ILE A 432 -5.49 -1.69 13.54
C ILE A 432 -5.08 -1.12 12.18
N LYS A 433 -5.05 -1.98 11.15
CA LYS A 433 -4.81 -1.59 9.76
C LYS A 433 -6.10 -1.11 9.10
N GLU A 434 -7.17 -1.87 9.30
CA GLU A 434 -8.50 -1.62 8.73
C GLU A 434 -9.57 -2.06 9.72
N ILE A 435 -10.72 -1.41 9.66
CA ILE A 435 -11.90 -1.78 10.44
C ILE A 435 -13.14 -1.57 9.58
N GLY A 436 -14.12 -2.46 9.74
CA GLY A 436 -15.46 -2.32 9.15
C GLY A 436 -16.51 -2.54 10.22
N VAL A 437 -17.38 -1.55 10.45
CA VAL A 437 -18.45 -1.60 11.45
C VAL A 437 -19.77 -1.92 10.78
N PHE A 438 -20.55 -2.82 11.37
CA PHE A 438 -21.87 -3.23 10.88
C PHE A 438 -22.80 -3.65 12.02
N LEU A 439 -24.10 -3.70 11.74
CA LEU A 439 -25.10 -4.19 12.66
C LEU A 439 -25.51 -5.62 12.29
N LYS A 440 -25.48 -6.56 13.26
CA LYS A 440 -26.01 -7.91 13.07
C LYS A 440 -26.69 -8.34 14.37
N ASN A 441 -27.91 -8.88 14.27
CA ASN A 441 -28.74 -9.28 15.40
C ASN A 441 -28.93 -8.13 16.42
N ASN A 442 -29.16 -6.93 15.94
CA ASN A 442 -29.31 -5.71 16.75
C ASN A 442 -28.09 -5.36 17.64
N VAL A 443 -26.94 -5.91 17.34
CA VAL A 443 -25.68 -5.66 18.02
C VAL A 443 -24.67 -5.02 17.08
N LEU A 444 -24.06 -3.91 17.51
CA LEU A 444 -22.99 -3.26 16.77
C LEU A 444 -21.73 -4.13 16.84
N GLN A 445 -21.23 -4.53 15.69
CA GLN A 445 -20.09 -5.42 15.52
C GLN A 445 -19.03 -4.78 14.62
N CYS A 446 -17.80 -5.23 14.71
CA CYS A 446 -16.76 -4.85 13.77
C CYS A 446 -15.91 -6.04 13.31
N ILE A 447 -15.35 -5.89 12.11
CA ILE A 447 -14.26 -6.73 11.62
C ILE A 447 -12.99 -5.88 11.65
N ILE A 448 -11.92 -6.43 12.21
CA ILE A 448 -10.63 -5.77 12.34
C ILE A 448 -9.58 -6.53 11.53
N VAL A 449 -8.82 -5.80 10.72
CA VAL A 449 -7.58 -6.26 10.13
C VAL A 449 -6.43 -5.71 10.96
N PRO A 450 -5.62 -6.55 11.62
CA PRO A 450 -4.54 -6.10 12.49
C PRO A 450 -3.38 -5.48 11.68
N LYS A 451 -2.67 -4.55 12.30
CA LYS A 451 -1.43 -4.02 11.76
C LYS A 451 -0.25 -4.77 12.36
N LEU A 452 0.05 -5.92 11.77
CA LEU A 452 1.04 -6.89 12.26
C LEU A 452 2.43 -6.27 12.56
N SER A 453 2.87 -5.29 11.76
CA SER A 453 4.14 -4.59 11.98
C SER A 453 4.22 -3.87 13.33
N GLU A 454 3.14 -3.24 13.78
CA GLU A 454 3.07 -2.52 15.05
C GLU A 454 2.91 -3.49 16.24
N LEU A 455 2.17 -4.57 16.05
CA LEU A 455 1.99 -5.63 17.04
C LEU A 455 3.32 -6.35 17.31
N ARG A 456 4.10 -6.66 16.26
CA ARG A 456 5.44 -7.25 16.38
C ARG A 456 6.44 -6.30 17.05
N GLU A 457 6.43 -4.98 16.71
CA GLU A 457 7.30 -4.01 17.38
C GLU A 457 7.07 -3.92 18.88
N LYS A 458 5.85 -4.18 19.32
CA LYS A 458 5.47 -4.15 20.74
C LYS A 458 5.66 -5.49 21.45
N SER A 459 6.12 -6.55 20.75
CA SER A 459 6.32 -7.91 21.31
C SER A 459 5.07 -8.44 22.04
N LEU A 460 3.89 -8.15 21.52
CA LEU A 460 2.63 -8.52 22.16
C LEU A 460 2.34 -9.99 21.86
N LYS A 461 2.42 -10.81 22.90
CA LYS A 461 1.90 -12.18 22.88
C LYS A 461 0.38 -12.08 23.06
N ASN A 462 -0.39 -12.81 22.28
CA ASN A 462 -1.85 -12.79 22.30
C ASN A 462 -2.49 -11.53 21.69
N MET A 463 -2.39 -11.45 20.36
CA MET A 463 -2.88 -10.33 19.54
C MET A 463 -4.38 -10.08 19.71
N GLU A 464 -5.19 -11.13 19.81
CA GLU A 464 -6.63 -11.00 19.94
C GLU A 464 -7.02 -10.29 21.25
N THR A 465 -6.41 -10.67 22.36
CA THR A 465 -6.66 -10.02 23.66
C THR A 465 -6.31 -8.55 23.62
N VAL A 466 -5.17 -8.21 23.03
CA VAL A 466 -4.72 -6.81 22.92
C VAL A 466 -5.66 -5.97 22.07
N LEU A 467 -6.13 -6.48 20.92
CA LEU A 467 -7.05 -5.76 20.07
C LEU A 467 -8.42 -5.60 20.73
N ARG A 468 -8.89 -6.61 21.44
CA ARG A 468 -10.12 -6.53 22.25
C ARG A 468 -10.01 -5.51 23.37
N GLU A 469 -8.87 -5.45 24.06
CA GLU A 469 -8.61 -4.42 25.09
C GLU A 469 -8.60 -3.00 24.50
N GLU A 470 -8.00 -2.80 23.32
CA GLU A 470 -7.99 -1.49 22.66
C GLU A 470 -9.40 -1.04 22.27
N ILE A 471 -10.24 -1.95 21.74
CA ILE A 471 -11.65 -1.64 21.48
C ILE A 471 -12.42 -1.39 22.79
N ALA A 472 -12.13 -2.12 23.85
CA ALA A 472 -12.75 -1.89 25.16
C ALA A 472 -12.40 -0.48 25.71
N LYS A 473 -11.14 -0.05 25.58
CA LYS A 473 -10.71 1.31 25.93
C LYS A 473 -11.40 2.36 25.06
N PHE A 474 -11.48 2.13 23.75
CA PHE A 474 -12.22 3.00 22.84
C PHE A 474 -13.71 3.11 23.24
N ASN A 475 -14.35 1.99 23.58
CA ASN A 475 -15.75 1.96 24.00
C ASN A 475 -16.05 2.81 25.25
N GLN A 476 -15.02 3.08 26.08
CA GLN A 476 -15.16 3.98 27.24
C GLN A 476 -15.22 5.46 26.82
N THR A 477 -14.72 5.80 25.63
CA THR A 477 -14.67 7.18 25.11
C THR A 477 -15.92 7.58 24.34
N VAL A 478 -16.78 6.63 23.98
CA VAL A 478 -17.97 6.87 23.15
C VAL A 478 -19.28 6.61 23.91
N ALA A 479 -20.36 7.22 23.43
CA ALA A 479 -21.70 7.01 23.97
C ALA A 479 -22.11 5.52 23.92
N THR A 480 -22.91 5.07 24.87
CA THR A 480 -23.28 3.66 25.06
C THR A 480 -23.85 3.01 23.78
N TYR A 481 -24.63 3.74 23.00
CA TYR A 481 -25.23 3.23 21.75
C TYR A 481 -24.23 3.10 20.59
N LYS A 482 -23.07 3.76 20.66
CA LYS A 482 -21.94 3.66 19.70
C LYS A 482 -20.93 2.57 20.07
N ARG A 483 -21.10 1.85 21.18
CA ARG A 483 -20.16 0.84 21.65
C ARG A 483 -20.19 -0.42 20.79
N ILE A 484 -19.01 -0.84 20.33
CA ILE A 484 -18.81 -2.06 19.57
C ILE A 484 -18.76 -3.24 20.55
N LYS A 485 -19.65 -4.22 20.38
CA LYS A 485 -19.78 -5.34 21.31
C LYS A 485 -19.07 -6.60 20.81
N ASN A 486 -19.23 -6.92 19.53
CA ASN A 486 -18.58 -8.11 18.95
C ASN A 486 -17.47 -7.71 17.99
N ILE A 487 -16.34 -8.39 18.11
CA ILE A 487 -15.13 -8.10 17.36
C ILE A 487 -14.72 -9.38 16.62
N HIS A 488 -14.59 -9.27 15.29
CA HIS A 488 -14.09 -10.31 14.42
C HIS A 488 -12.71 -9.87 13.92
N ILE A 489 -11.71 -10.72 14.07
CA ILE A 489 -10.33 -10.43 13.62
C ILE A 489 -10.06 -11.30 12.40
N VAL A 490 -9.57 -10.68 11.34
CA VAL A 490 -9.27 -11.35 10.06
C VAL A 490 -7.87 -10.97 9.58
N SER A 491 -7.22 -11.86 8.84
CA SER A 491 -5.87 -11.64 8.28
C SER A 491 -5.88 -10.93 6.92
N GLY A 492 -6.97 -11.07 6.17
CA GLY A 492 -7.12 -10.54 4.82
C GLY A 492 -7.62 -9.09 4.77
N GLU A 493 -7.65 -8.51 3.58
CA GLU A 493 -8.27 -7.19 3.36
C GLU A 493 -9.80 -7.30 3.41
N LEU A 494 -10.43 -6.25 3.94
CA LEU A 494 -11.90 -6.15 3.94
C LEU A 494 -12.43 -6.04 2.51
N PRO A 495 -13.68 -6.50 2.25
CA PRO A 495 -14.28 -6.39 0.93
C PRO A 495 -14.45 -4.93 0.51
N LYS A 496 -13.81 -4.55 -0.58
CA LYS A 496 -13.80 -3.19 -1.12
C LYS A 496 -14.18 -3.17 -2.59
N THR A 497 -14.64 -2.02 -3.02
CA THR A 497 -14.74 -1.71 -4.45
C THR A 497 -13.33 -1.47 -5.03
N ARG A 498 -13.21 -1.43 -6.35
CA ARG A 498 -11.95 -1.10 -7.05
C ARG A 498 -11.41 0.31 -6.74
N LEU A 499 -12.29 1.24 -6.35
CA LEU A 499 -11.92 2.55 -5.81
C LEU A 499 -11.58 2.51 -4.32
N MET A 500 -11.33 1.30 -3.76
CA MET A 500 -10.95 1.07 -2.37
C MET A 500 -12.02 1.46 -1.34
N LYS A 501 -13.29 1.60 -1.74
CA LYS A 501 -14.42 1.88 -0.85
C LYS A 501 -14.93 0.58 -0.24
N LEU A 502 -15.14 0.57 1.09
CA LEU A 502 -15.64 -0.59 1.83
C LEU A 502 -17.05 -1.01 1.35
N GLN A 503 -17.22 -2.28 1.00
CA GLN A 503 -18.51 -2.88 0.67
C GLN A 503 -19.19 -3.38 1.95
N ARG A 504 -19.78 -2.46 2.71
CA ARG A 504 -20.32 -2.73 4.05
C ARG A 504 -21.39 -3.80 4.08
N PHE A 505 -22.20 -3.90 3.04
CA PHE A 505 -23.24 -4.92 2.93
C PHE A 505 -22.71 -6.36 2.90
N LYS A 506 -21.43 -6.54 2.54
CA LYS A 506 -20.76 -7.86 2.57
C LYS A 506 -20.18 -8.21 3.94
N LEU A 507 -20.01 -7.24 4.83
CA LEU A 507 -19.37 -7.48 6.12
C LEU A 507 -20.07 -8.54 6.99
N PRO A 508 -21.43 -8.58 7.10
CA PRO A 508 -22.11 -9.59 7.91
C PRO A 508 -21.84 -11.03 7.45
N GLU A 509 -21.72 -11.26 6.15
CA GLU A 509 -21.40 -12.54 5.55
C GLU A 509 -19.90 -12.82 5.69
N PHE A 510 -19.06 -11.84 5.38
CA PHE A 510 -17.61 -11.93 5.51
C PHE A 510 -17.18 -12.29 6.94
N ALA A 511 -17.84 -11.74 7.97
CA ALA A 511 -17.60 -12.07 9.38
C ALA A 511 -17.96 -13.51 9.73
N THR A 512 -18.88 -14.15 8.99
CA THR A 512 -19.29 -15.53 9.24
C THR A 512 -18.43 -16.55 8.53
N THR A 513 -18.00 -16.24 7.31
CA THR A 513 -17.14 -17.12 6.49
C THR A 513 -15.68 -17.12 6.97
N HIS A 514 -15.25 -16.09 7.71
CA HIS A 514 -13.89 -15.98 8.24
C HIS A 514 -13.86 -16.09 9.77
N LYS A 515 -14.88 -16.72 10.37
CA LYS A 515 -14.78 -17.15 11.77
C LYS A 515 -13.78 -18.31 11.84
N HIS A 516 -12.76 -18.14 12.66
CA HIS A 516 -11.99 -19.27 13.18
C HIS A 516 -12.91 -20.15 14.04
N THR A 517 -13.70 -21.00 13.40
CA THR A 517 -14.31 -22.15 14.06
C THR A 517 -13.42 -23.34 13.77
N ALA A 518 -12.93 -23.93 14.81
CA ALA A 518 -12.40 -25.29 14.78
C ALA A 518 -13.57 -26.22 14.41
N ASP A 519 -13.94 -26.28 13.13
CA ASP A 519 -14.82 -27.29 12.59
C ASP A 519 -13.96 -28.45 12.09
N GLU A 520 -13.92 -29.51 12.88
CA GLU A 520 -13.21 -30.78 12.60
C GLU A 520 -13.73 -31.52 11.37
N HIS A 521 -14.70 -31.02 10.64
CA HIS A 521 -15.40 -31.78 9.60
C HIS A 521 -14.94 -31.50 8.15
N ASP A 522 -14.01 -30.56 7.91
CA ASP A 522 -13.54 -30.25 6.54
C ASP A 522 -12.01 -30.25 6.45
N THR A 523 -11.36 -31.19 7.11
CA THR A 523 -9.91 -31.34 7.03
C THR A 523 -9.57 -32.05 5.72
N PRO A 524 -8.81 -31.43 4.80
CA PRO A 524 -8.36 -32.10 3.58
C PRO A 524 -7.60 -33.40 3.95
N GLN A 525 -7.87 -34.50 3.25
CA GLN A 525 -7.21 -35.78 3.46
C GLN A 525 -6.16 -36.08 2.39
N SER A 526 -5.72 -35.07 1.67
CA SER A 526 -4.72 -35.22 0.61
C SER A 526 -3.33 -35.51 1.19
N GLU A 527 -2.50 -36.18 0.41
CA GLU A 527 -1.12 -36.46 0.77
C GLU A 527 -0.32 -35.15 0.96
N THR A 528 -0.54 -34.18 0.10
CA THR A 528 0.04 -32.82 0.17
C THR A 528 -0.31 -32.12 1.48
N TYR A 529 -1.58 -32.16 1.89
CA TYR A 529 -2.02 -31.59 3.16
C TYR A 529 -1.35 -32.27 4.34
N MET A 530 -1.31 -33.62 4.34
CA MET A 530 -0.70 -34.40 5.43
C MET A 530 0.80 -34.14 5.56
N MET A 531 1.52 -34.01 4.44
CA MET A 531 2.94 -33.63 4.44
C MET A 531 3.20 -32.25 4.98
N LEU A 532 2.43 -31.25 4.53
CA LEU A 532 2.53 -29.88 5.01
C LEU A 532 2.20 -29.78 6.50
N LYS A 533 1.13 -30.46 6.93
CA LYS A 533 0.72 -30.50 8.34
C LYS A 533 1.81 -31.10 9.21
N ALA A 534 2.35 -32.28 8.83
CA ALA A 534 3.42 -32.93 9.57
C ALA A 534 4.68 -32.05 9.69
N TYR A 535 5.01 -31.31 8.63
CA TYR A 535 6.13 -30.36 8.64
C TYR A 535 5.86 -29.19 9.59
N ILE A 536 4.68 -28.56 9.51
CA ILE A 536 4.33 -27.40 10.33
C ILE A 536 4.19 -27.80 11.80
N ASP A 537 3.53 -28.92 12.10
CA ASP A 537 3.39 -29.42 13.48
C ASP A 537 4.76 -29.65 14.13
N LYS A 538 5.72 -30.20 13.37
CA LYS A 538 7.09 -30.44 13.83
C LYS A 538 7.86 -29.15 14.03
N GLU A 539 7.79 -28.22 13.06
CA GLU A 539 8.58 -26.98 13.09
C GLU A 539 8.04 -25.99 14.12
N MET A 540 6.71 -25.87 14.20
CA MET A 540 6.04 -24.96 15.14
C MET A 540 5.74 -25.61 16.50
N ARG A 541 5.95 -26.92 16.65
CA ARG A 541 5.65 -27.71 17.86
C ARG A 541 4.21 -27.52 18.34
N CYS A 542 3.29 -27.54 17.41
CA CYS A 542 1.86 -27.38 17.66
C CYS A 542 1.08 -28.49 16.95
N ASN A 543 -0.22 -28.51 17.10
CA ASN A 543 -1.14 -29.31 16.28
C ASN A 543 -1.94 -28.32 15.43
N ALA A 544 -1.43 -28.02 14.24
CA ALA A 544 -2.01 -27.01 13.35
C ALA A 544 -3.34 -27.49 12.76
N GLY A 545 -4.37 -26.68 12.88
CA GLY A 545 -5.65 -26.87 12.22
C GLY A 545 -5.60 -26.52 10.72
N ALA A 546 -6.54 -27.08 9.94
CA ALA A 546 -6.60 -26.83 8.49
C ALA A 546 -6.73 -25.35 8.12
N ASN A 547 -7.45 -24.61 8.94
CA ASN A 547 -7.77 -23.19 8.73
C ASN A 547 -7.01 -22.23 9.66
N ASP A 548 -6.04 -22.75 10.44
CA ASP A 548 -5.21 -21.90 11.29
C ASP A 548 -4.31 -21.02 10.42
N ASP A 549 -4.32 -19.73 10.72
CA ASP A 549 -3.46 -18.75 10.05
C ASP A 549 -2.02 -18.89 10.54
N PHE A 550 -1.09 -19.01 9.61
CA PHE A 550 0.32 -19.25 9.93
C PHE A 550 0.92 -18.16 10.84
N GLU A 551 0.52 -16.90 10.69
CA GLU A 551 1.04 -15.80 11.49
C GLU A 551 0.25 -15.54 12.76
N ILE A 552 -1.08 -15.66 12.69
CA ILE A 552 -2.00 -15.26 13.76
C ILE A 552 -2.14 -16.39 14.77
N ASP A 553 -2.47 -17.59 14.32
CA ASP A 553 -2.80 -18.71 15.18
C ASP A 553 -1.56 -19.53 15.54
N LEU A 554 -0.69 -19.76 14.54
CA LEU A 554 0.53 -20.56 14.74
C LEU A 554 1.74 -19.70 15.12
N ALA A 555 1.59 -18.37 15.19
CA ALA A 555 2.66 -17.42 15.52
C ALA A 555 3.94 -17.59 14.66
N MET A 556 3.79 -18.04 13.40
CA MET A 556 4.90 -18.26 12.47
C MET A 556 5.61 -16.95 12.19
N ASP A 557 6.89 -16.88 12.49
CA ASP A 557 7.71 -15.72 12.19
C ASP A 557 8.29 -15.79 10.77
N SER A 558 9.03 -14.72 10.38
CA SER A 558 9.65 -14.68 9.05
C SER A 558 10.64 -15.82 8.81
N LEU A 559 11.21 -16.41 9.86
CA LEU A 559 12.10 -17.54 9.75
C LEU A 559 11.33 -18.84 9.44
N GLY A 560 10.20 -19.03 10.12
CA GLY A 560 9.28 -20.15 9.87
C GLY A 560 8.70 -20.10 8.45
N LYS A 561 8.35 -18.92 7.95
CA LYS A 561 7.92 -18.75 6.55
C LYS A 561 8.97 -19.16 5.54
N VAL A 562 10.23 -18.76 5.77
CA VAL A 562 11.34 -19.13 4.87
C VAL A 562 11.57 -20.64 4.89
N ALA A 563 11.49 -21.24 6.07
CA ALA A 563 11.62 -22.70 6.21
C ALA A 563 10.48 -23.41 5.46
N LEU A 564 9.23 -22.93 5.60
CA LEU A 564 8.08 -23.47 4.89
C LEU A 564 8.20 -23.30 3.37
N LEU A 565 8.58 -22.12 2.88
CA LEU A 565 8.81 -21.89 1.44
C LEU A 565 9.89 -22.81 0.87
N THR A 566 10.96 -23.04 1.62
CA THR A 566 12.01 -23.96 1.19
C THR A 566 11.55 -25.40 1.21
N PHE A 567 10.75 -25.78 2.21
CA PHE A 567 10.13 -27.10 2.25
C PHE A 567 9.25 -27.33 1.03
N ILE A 568 8.42 -26.35 0.64
CA ILE A 568 7.57 -26.43 -0.54
C ILE A 568 8.40 -26.56 -1.82
N GLU A 569 9.44 -25.74 -1.97
CA GLU A 569 10.31 -25.76 -3.15
C GLU A 569 11.00 -27.13 -3.33
N VAL A 570 11.46 -27.73 -2.24
CA VAL A 570 12.17 -29.01 -2.31
C VAL A 570 11.23 -30.21 -2.38
N SER A 571 10.10 -30.18 -1.65
CA SER A 571 9.17 -31.30 -1.57
C SER A 571 8.20 -31.37 -2.75
N PHE A 572 7.82 -30.22 -3.32
CA PHE A 572 6.81 -30.14 -4.37
C PHE A 572 7.31 -29.46 -5.65
N GLY A 573 8.59 -29.04 -5.70
CA GLY A 573 9.18 -28.38 -6.88
C GLY A 573 8.61 -26.97 -7.19
N ILE A 574 7.77 -26.42 -6.31
CA ILE A 574 7.07 -25.15 -6.52
C ILE A 574 7.84 -24.00 -5.89
N ASN A 575 8.26 -23.03 -6.70
CA ASN A 575 8.95 -21.84 -6.22
C ASN A 575 7.94 -20.75 -5.88
N MET A 576 7.71 -20.51 -4.59
CA MET A 576 6.82 -19.49 -4.05
C MET A 576 7.60 -18.34 -3.40
N ASN A 577 7.06 -17.13 -3.48
CA ASN A 577 7.57 -15.98 -2.73
C ASN A 577 6.73 -15.69 -1.47
N GLU A 578 7.26 -14.85 -0.55
CA GLU A 578 6.56 -14.51 0.69
C GLU A 578 5.18 -13.85 0.45
N ALA A 579 5.04 -13.03 -0.60
CA ALA A 579 3.78 -12.37 -0.90
C ALA A 579 2.68 -13.36 -1.33
N LEU A 580 3.06 -14.43 -2.03
CA LEU A 580 2.13 -15.49 -2.41
C LEU A 580 1.76 -16.37 -1.21
N LEU A 581 2.74 -16.67 -0.34
CA LEU A 581 2.47 -17.37 0.92
C LEU A 581 1.54 -16.58 1.85
N ASP A 582 1.66 -15.25 1.88
CA ASP A 582 0.78 -14.39 2.66
C ASP A 582 -0.69 -14.46 2.17
N ASN A 583 -0.92 -14.74 0.89
CA ASN A 583 -2.25 -14.99 0.34
C ASN A 583 -2.75 -16.42 0.64
N MET A 584 -1.82 -17.39 0.73
CA MET A 584 -2.09 -18.80 1.05
C MET A 584 -1.82 -19.08 2.53
N ASN A 585 -2.35 -18.25 3.40
CA ASN A 585 -2.01 -18.11 4.81
C ASN A 585 -2.51 -19.24 5.74
N THR A 586 -3.16 -20.29 5.22
CA THR A 586 -3.63 -21.46 6.00
C THR A 586 -3.20 -22.76 5.33
N LEU A 587 -3.14 -23.84 6.10
CA LEU A 587 -2.79 -25.19 5.58
C LEU A 587 -3.71 -25.63 4.45
N ALA A 588 -5.02 -25.42 4.58
CA ALA A 588 -5.99 -25.83 3.57
C ALA A 588 -5.80 -25.05 2.25
N LYS A 589 -5.58 -23.74 2.30
CA LYS A 589 -5.35 -22.93 1.09
C LYS A 589 -4.02 -23.27 0.43
N LEU A 590 -2.99 -23.47 1.25
CA LEU A 590 -1.66 -23.80 0.77
C LEU A 590 -1.61 -25.16 0.11
N SER A 591 -2.26 -26.20 0.71
CA SER A 591 -2.33 -27.52 0.10
C SER A 591 -3.09 -27.50 -1.22
N ALA A 592 -4.24 -26.83 -1.26
CA ALA A 592 -5.03 -26.70 -2.48
C ALA A 592 -4.25 -25.98 -3.62
N TYR A 593 -3.51 -24.92 -3.28
CA TYR A 593 -2.65 -24.23 -4.25
C TYR A 593 -1.55 -25.15 -4.80
N ILE A 594 -0.89 -25.90 -3.93
CA ILE A 594 0.17 -26.85 -4.32
C ILE A 594 -0.40 -27.92 -5.23
N GLU A 595 -1.53 -28.52 -4.89
CA GLU A 595 -2.21 -29.56 -5.68
C GLU A 595 -2.60 -29.09 -7.08
N GLN A 596 -3.02 -27.83 -7.23
CA GLN A 596 -3.35 -27.25 -8.54
C GLN A 596 -2.13 -26.96 -9.41
N ASN A 597 -0.95 -26.79 -8.81
CA ASN A 597 0.28 -26.36 -9.50
C ASN A 597 1.39 -27.43 -9.49
N GLU A 598 1.06 -28.65 -9.12
CA GLU A 598 2.02 -29.75 -8.96
C GLU A 598 2.50 -30.28 -10.32
N GLN A 599 3.77 -30.11 -10.60
CA GLN A 599 4.47 -30.83 -11.65
C GLN A 599 5.41 -31.84 -10.95
N ASP A 600 4.97 -33.09 -10.89
CA ASP A 600 5.69 -34.28 -10.35
C ASP A 600 6.17 -34.21 -8.89
N ILE A 601 5.46 -34.92 -8.02
CA ILE A 601 5.85 -35.15 -6.62
C ILE A 601 7.12 -36.01 -6.59
N THR A 602 8.23 -35.44 -6.16
CA THR A 602 9.38 -36.19 -5.73
C THR A 602 9.20 -36.60 -4.26
N ALA A 603 8.98 -37.87 -4.01
CA ALA A 603 8.75 -38.42 -2.68
C ALA A 603 9.91 -38.11 -1.72
N GLY A 604 9.59 -37.34 -0.66
CA GLY A 604 10.24 -37.49 0.64
C GLY A 604 11.69 -37.08 0.79
N ALA A 605 12.09 -35.85 0.47
CA ALA A 605 13.34 -35.30 1.00
C ALA A 605 13.03 -34.54 2.30
N ASN A 606 13.57 -34.98 3.44
CA ASN A 606 13.64 -34.22 4.68
C ASN A 606 14.56 -33.02 4.47
N VAL A 607 14.02 -31.85 4.12
CA VAL A 607 14.83 -30.63 4.00
C VAL A 607 15.31 -30.21 5.37
N THR A 608 16.61 -30.20 5.54
CA THR A 608 17.25 -29.76 6.78
C THR A 608 17.69 -28.30 6.68
N TRP A 609 17.84 -27.64 7.82
CA TRP A 609 18.45 -26.31 7.87
C TRP A 609 19.83 -26.30 7.21
N LYS A 610 20.55 -27.41 7.24
CA LYS A 610 21.84 -27.58 6.58
C LYS A 610 21.72 -27.39 5.06
N ASP A 611 20.68 -27.90 4.43
CA ASP A 611 20.44 -27.79 2.99
C ASP A 611 20.12 -26.33 2.61
N ILE A 612 19.35 -25.63 3.46
CA ILE A 612 19.05 -24.21 3.29
C ILE A 612 20.31 -23.36 3.35
N LEU A 613 21.17 -23.63 4.32
CA LEU A 613 22.39 -22.83 4.57
C LEU A 613 23.52 -23.11 3.57
N THR A 614 23.54 -24.30 2.95
CA THR A 614 24.57 -24.70 1.97
C THR A 614 24.19 -24.45 0.52
N SER A 615 22.92 -24.13 0.23
CA SER A 615 22.47 -23.81 -1.14
C SER A 615 23.16 -22.54 -1.67
N LYS A 616 23.61 -22.57 -2.94
CA LYS A 616 24.39 -21.49 -3.57
C LYS A 616 23.59 -20.19 -3.69
N VAL A 617 24.07 -19.12 -3.08
CA VAL A 617 23.57 -17.75 -3.27
C VAL A 617 24.27 -17.10 -4.45
N ARG A 618 23.51 -16.58 -5.43
CA ARG A 618 24.07 -15.81 -6.55
C ARG A 618 24.44 -14.39 -6.05
N ASN A 619 25.72 -14.00 -6.26
CA ASN A 619 26.23 -12.63 -6.12
C ASN A 619 26.53 -12.09 -4.70
N VAL A 620 26.92 -12.89 -3.73
CA VAL A 620 27.46 -12.36 -2.46
C VAL A 620 28.99 -12.22 -2.56
N VAL A 621 29.45 -11.00 -2.41
CA VAL A 621 30.89 -10.69 -2.32
C VAL A 621 31.23 -10.44 -0.86
N VAL A 622 31.97 -11.34 -0.23
CA VAL A 622 32.50 -11.13 1.11
C VAL A 622 33.63 -10.09 1.06
N PRO A 623 33.51 -8.97 1.77
CA PRO A 623 34.53 -7.93 1.74
C PRO A 623 35.87 -8.45 2.26
N ARG A 624 36.99 -8.13 1.56
CA ARG A 624 38.33 -8.47 2.05
C ARG A 624 38.88 -7.37 2.96
N ALA A 625 39.37 -7.75 4.14
CA ALA A 625 40.02 -6.84 5.08
C ALA A 625 41.23 -6.17 4.43
N GLY A 626 41.25 -4.83 4.39
CA GLY A 626 42.32 -4.04 3.80
C GLY A 626 42.92 -3.02 4.80
N PHE A 627 43.84 -2.20 4.27
CA PHE A 627 44.48 -1.14 5.06
C PHE A 627 43.47 -0.16 5.67
N ILE A 628 42.42 0.18 4.95
CA ILE A 628 41.35 1.08 5.42
C ILE A 628 40.65 0.49 6.65
N GLN A 629 40.35 -0.81 6.66
CA GLN A 629 39.75 -1.46 7.83
C GLN A 629 40.70 -1.44 9.05
N ALA A 630 41.96 -1.72 8.83
CA ALA A 630 42.95 -1.68 9.92
C ALA A 630 43.07 -0.28 10.54
N PHE A 631 43.07 0.76 9.71
CA PHE A 631 43.08 2.16 10.12
C PHE A 631 41.78 2.55 10.87
N CYS A 632 40.62 2.28 10.29
CA CYS A 632 39.33 2.60 10.90
C CYS A 632 39.15 1.87 12.25
N SER A 633 39.45 0.57 12.30
CA SER A 633 39.31 -0.20 13.56
C SER A 633 40.25 0.30 14.66
N ARG A 634 41.46 0.73 14.32
CA ARG A 634 42.40 1.32 15.26
C ARG A 634 41.95 2.70 15.75
N SER A 635 41.45 3.55 14.86
CA SER A 635 40.89 4.86 15.20
C SER A 635 39.65 4.72 16.08
N ILE A 636 38.72 3.82 15.75
CA ILE A 636 37.53 3.51 16.55
C ILE A 636 37.97 3.02 17.95
N LYS A 637 38.92 2.12 18.02
CA LYS A 637 39.43 1.61 19.30
C LYS A 637 39.98 2.74 20.19
N VAL A 638 40.80 3.62 19.65
CA VAL A 638 41.33 4.80 20.36
C VAL A 638 40.18 5.72 20.80
N MET A 639 39.26 6.03 19.88
CA MET A 639 38.12 6.89 20.19
C MET A 639 37.25 6.31 21.31
N MET A 640 36.96 5.01 21.27
CA MET A 640 36.12 4.35 22.29
C MET A 640 36.79 4.39 23.67
N HIS A 641 38.12 4.26 23.72
CA HIS A 641 38.87 4.36 24.99
C HIS A 641 39.01 5.80 25.50
N ALA A 642 39.09 6.77 24.59
CA ALA A 642 39.17 8.18 24.97
C ALA A 642 37.81 8.73 25.45
N VAL A 643 36.72 8.29 24.83
CA VAL A 643 35.38 8.80 25.14
C VAL A 643 34.73 8.05 26.30
N TYR A 644 34.96 6.74 26.44
CA TYR A 644 34.24 5.90 27.40
C TYR A 644 35.20 5.24 28.39
N ASN A 645 34.73 5.09 29.65
CA ASN A 645 35.43 4.26 30.64
C ASN A 645 35.05 2.79 30.38
N LEU A 646 35.73 2.18 29.40
CA LEU A 646 35.42 0.87 28.88
C LEU A 646 36.26 -0.21 29.53
N LYS A 647 35.63 -1.08 30.32
CA LYS A 647 36.26 -2.23 30.96
C LYS A 647 36.04 -3.52 30.17
N LYS A 648 37.04 -4.40 30.19
CA LYS A 648 36.96 -5.74 29.62
C LYS A 648 37.07 -6.77 30.74
N HIS A 649 36.20 -7.78 30.68
CA HIS A 649 36.24 -8.94 31.57
C HIS A 649 36.20 -10.22 30.72
N GLY A 650 36.91 -11.24 31.15
CA GLY A 650 37.07 -12.48 30.40
C GLY A 650 37.98 -12.35 29.18
N TYR A 651 38.29 -13.47 28.59
CA TYR A 651 39.12 -13.57 27.40
C TYR A 651 38.39 -14.39 26.35
N LEU A 652 38.44 -13.94 25.13
CA LEU A 652 38.10 -14.80 23.99
C LEU A 652 39.32 -15.72 23.79
N GLU A 653 39.15 -16.99 24.02
CA GLU A 653 40.18 -17.98 23.70
C GLU A 653 40.46 -17.92 22.21
N SER A 654 41.71 -17.93 21.83
CA SER A 654 42.12 -17.94 20.42
C SER A 654 41.84 -19.31 19.83
N SER A 655 40.56 -19.57 19.45
CA SER A 655 40.29 -20.76 18.66
C SER A 655 40.74 -20.49 17.23
N GLU A 656 41.38 -21.44 16.59
CA GLU A 656 41.66 -21.43 15.14
C GLU A 656 40.37 -21.57 14.33
N GLN A 657 39.26 -21.96 14.95
CA GLN A 657 37.95 -22.13 14.35
C GLN A 657 37.13 -20.84 14.41
N PRO A 658 36.29 -20.58 13.40
CA PRO A 658 35.37 -19.46 13.42
C PRO A 658 34.39 -19.57 14.61
N CYS A 659 33.89 -18.43 15.12
CA CYS A 659 32.87 -18.42 16.17
C CYS A 659 31.77 -17.41 15.90
N ILE A 660 30.61 -17.65 16.49
CA ILE A 660 29.46 -16.74 16.49
C ILE A 660 29.46 -15.97 17.81
N ILE A 661 29.74 -14.68 17.77
CA ILE A 661 29.70 -13.80 18.94
C ILE A 661 28.26 -13.32 19.10
N VAL A 662 27.64 -13.68 20.21
CA VAL A 662 26.23 -13.34 20.50
C VAL A 662 26.17 -12.40 21.69
N ALA A 663 25.56 -11.24 21.50
CA ALA A 663 25.50 -10.22 22.54
C ALA A 663 24.11 -9.63 22.73
N ASN A 664 23.81 -9.16 23.94
CA ASN A 664 22.63 -8.32 24.19
C ASN A 664 22.76 -6.94 23.52
N HIS A 665 21.62 -6.31 23.16
CA HIS A 665 21.61 -5.09 22.34
C HIS A 665 20.98 -3.90 23.07
N ARG A 666 21.80 -2.96 23.54
CA ARG A 666 21.39 -1.79 24.31
C ARG A 666 21.72 -0.45 23.65
N SER A 667 22.73 -0.41 22.77
CA SER A 667 23.20 0.79 22.12
C SER A 667 23.52 0.55 20.64
N MET A 668 23.44 1.58 19.80
CA MET A 668 23.95 1.51 18.43
C MET A 668 25.49 1.35 18.36
N LEU A 669 26.18 1.50 19.47
CA LEU A 669 27.62 1.39 19.58
C LEU A 669 28.09 0.02 20.10
N ASP A 670 27.18 -0.91 20.39
CA ASP A 670 27.50 -2.20 21.01
C ASP A 670 28.53 -3.00 20.21
N GLY A 671 28.38 -3.05 18.89
CA GLY A 671 29.38 -3.70 18.03
C GLY A 671 30.76 -3.08 18.12
N TYR A 672 30.86 -1.76 18.28
CA TYR A 672 32.13 -1.06 18.46
C TYR A 672 32.73 -1.29 19.85
N PHE A 673 31.89 -1.43 20.90
CA PHE A 673 32.35 -1.79 22.22
C PHE A 673 32.98 -3.18 22.22
N ILE A 674 32.35 -4.17 21.61
CA ILE A 674 32.89 -5.53 21.46
C ILE A 674 34.22 -5.49 20.72
N THR A 675 34.26 -4.91 19.50
CA THR A 675 35.45 -4.94 18.65
C THR A 675 36.61 -4.16 19.21
N SER A 676 36.37 -3.07 19.96
CA SER A 676 37.44 -2.33 20.62
C SER A 676 38.19 -3.16 21.70
N LYS A 677 37.56 -4.23 22.19
CA LYS A 677 38.13 -5.14 23.19
C LYS A 677 38.71 -6.44 22.61
N LEU A 678 38.57 -6.65 21.30
CA LEU A 678 39.17 -7.77 20.58
C LEU A 678 40.62 -7.46 20.14
N LYS A 679 41.44 -8.50 19.96
CA LYS A 679 42.79 -8.39 19.37
C LYS A 679 42.65 -8.02 17.90
N SER A 680 43.57 -7.24 17.32
CA SER A 680 43.54 -6.75 15.95
C SER A 680 43.41 -7.87 14.90
N LYS A 681 44.07 -9.02 15.11
CA LYS A 681 43.98 -10.21 14.28
C LYS A 681 42.55 -10.74 14.22
N PHE A 682 41.84 -10.72 15.35
CA PHE A 682 40.46 -11.18 15.47
C PHE A 682 39.47 -10.22 14.77
N VAL A 683 39.67 -8.90 14.96
CA VAL A 683 38.81 -7.87 14.32
C VAL A 683 38.87 -7.96 12.80
N LYS A 684 40.03 -8.28 12.22
CA LYS A 684 40.17 -8.45 10.75
C LYS A 684 39.27 -9.55 10.18
N ASN A 685 39.03 -10.58 10.99
CA ASN A 685 38.25 -11.75 10.62
C ASN A 685 36.81 -11.74 11.17
N THR A 686 36.35 -10.62 11.72
CA THR A 686 35.01 -10.52 12.34
C THR A 686 34.10 -9.63 11.50
N PHE A 687 32.91 -10.14 11.18
CA PHE A 687 31.92 -9.50 10.32
C PHE A 687 30.70 -9.07 11.13
N PHE A 688 30.13 -7.95 10.72
CA PHE A 688 28.89 -7.41 11.26
C PHE A 688 27.80 -7.44 10.22
N PHE A 689 26.60 -7.68 10.66
CA PHE A 689 25.42 -7.56 9.83
C PHE A 689 24.60 -6.34 10.26
N ALA A 690 24.34 -5.44 9.33
CA ALA A 690 23.61 -4.20 9.58
C ALA A 690 22.42 -4.05 8.63
N LYS A 691 21.31 -3.52 9.14
CA LYS A 691 20.12 -3.23 8.31
C LYS A 691 20.43 -2.12 7.30
N ASP A 692 20.08 -2.32 6.05
CA ASP A 692 20.30 -1.36 4.93
C ASP A 692 19.71 0.03 5.21
N LYS A 693 18.60 0.11 5.94
CA LYS A 693 17.96 1.36 6.36
C LYS A 693 18.88 2.36 7.08
N HIS A 694 20.00 1.92 7.65
CA HIS A 694 20.89 2.77 8.47
C HIS A 694 22.05 3.40 7.69
N LEU A 695 22.31 2.97 6.44
CA LEU A 695 23.49 3.37 5.66
C LEU A 695 23.11 3.93 4.28
N ARG A 696 22.26 4.96 4.24
CA ARG A 696 21.81 5.59 2.98
C ARG A 696 22.81 6.55 2.32
N ASN A 697 23.90 6.92 3.01
CA ASN A 697 24.93 7.79 2.45
C ASN A 697 25.95 6.95 1.67
N LYS A 698 26.24 7.32 0.41
CA LYS A 698 27.23 6.63 -0.45
C LYS A 698 28.59 6.48 0.21
N VAL A 699 29.05 7.48 0.98
CA VAL A 699 30.31 7.42 1.73
C VAL A 699 30.23 6.43 2.89
N ALA A 700 29.14 6.47 3.68
CA ALA A 700 28.91 5.53 4.75
C ALA A 700 28.79 4.08 4.25
N LEU A 701 28.14 3.87 3.11
CA LEU A 701 28.02 2.60 2.43
C LEU A 701 29.40 2.06 1.98
N TYR A 702 30.21 2.93 1.38
CA TYR A 702 31.58 2.57 0.96
C TYR A 702 32.45 2.18 2.18
N LEU A 703 32.41 2.98 3.25
CA LEU A 703 33.14 2.70 4.48
C LEU A 703 32.66 1.43 5.18
N ALA A 704 31.35 1.18 5.21
CA ALA A 704 30.78 -0.05 5.76
C ALA A 704 31.29 -1.29 5.03
N ARG A 705 31.24 -1.30 3.69
CA ARG A 705 31.78 -2.39 2.85
C ARG A 705 33.28 -2.62 3.04
N LYS A 706 34.05 -1.56 3.39
CA LYS A 706 35.48 -1.67 3.66
C LYS A 706 35.79 -2.04 5.13
N ASN A 707 34.79 -2.09 6.01
CA ASN A 707 34.94 -2.39 7.46
C ASN A 707 34.21 -3.67 7.88
N ASN A 708 34.15 -4.69 7.02
CA ASN A 708 33.54 -5.98 7.31
C ASN A 708 32.05 -5.88 7.72
N VAL A 709 31.32 -4.89 7.20
CA VAL A 709 29.89 -4.76 7.42
C VAL A 709 29.16 -5.28 6.19
N ILE A 710 28.34 -6.30 6.38
CA ILE A 710 27.45 -6.84 5.36
C ILE A 710 26.07 -6.23 5.58
N LEU A 711 25.52 -5.65 4.51
CA LEU A 711 24.22 -5.02 4.56
C LEU A 711 23.15 -6.04 4.22
N MET A 712 22.13 -6.11 5.05
CA MET A 712 21.02 -7.03 4.91
C MET A 712 19.69 -6.30 5.05
N ASP A 713 18.72 -6.72 4.26
CA ASP A 713 17.32 -6.38 4.48
C ASP A 713 16.59 -7.59 5.07
N ILE A 714 16.76 -7.80 6.38
CA ILE A 714 16.18 -8.91 7.13
C ILE A 714 14.65 -8.96 6.99
N ASN A 715 14.01 -7.87 6.57
CA ASN A 715 12.56 -7.82 6.43
C ASN A 715 12.10 -8.20 5.01
N LYS A 716 13.02 -8.31 4.05
CA LYS A 716 12.69 -8.64 2.65
C LYS A 716 13.18 -10.00 2.21
N ASN A 717 14.27 -10.51 2.79
CA ASN A 717 14.84 -11.80 2.38
C ASN A 717 15.67 -12.43 3.51
N VAL A 718 14.98 -13.10 4.45
CA VAL A 718 15.59 -13.73 5.63
C VAL A 718 16.45 -14.92 5.20
N ARG A 719 16.02 -15.71 4.19
CA ARG A 719 16.77 -16.85 3.66
C ARG A 719 18.15 -16.42 3.15
N GLU A 720 18.19 -15.42 2.26
CA GLU A 720 19.43 -14.90 1.69
C GLU A 720 20.37 -14.37 2.79
N SER A 721 19.78 -13.74 3.81
CA SER A 721 20.52 -13.22 4.97
C SER A 721 21.19 -14.32 5.78
N LEU A 722 20.49 -15.43 6.03
CA LEU A 722 21.05 -16.60 6.74
C LEU A 722 22.11 -17.32 5.90
N GLN A 723 21.87 -17.44 4.60
CA GLN A 723 22.85 -18.04 3.68
C GLN A 723 24.13 -17.20 3.60
N GLN A 724 24.01 -15.86 3.63
CA GLN A 724 25.18 -14.95 3.69
C GLN A 724 25.96 -15.14 4.99
N MET A 725 25.26 -15.27 6.12
CA MET A 725 25.92 -15.55 7.42
C MET A 725 26.62 -16.91 7.39
N ALA A 726 25.97 -17.92 6.85
CA ALA A 726 26.54 -19.26 6.70
C ALA A 726 27.81 -19.25 5.83
N MET A 727 27.76 -18.56 4.69
CA MET A 727 28.91 -18.44 3.78
C MET A 727 30.11 -17.76 4.46
N VAL A 728 29.87 -16.66 5.19
CA VAL A 728 30.94 -15.98 5.96
C VAL A 728 31.56 -16.89 6.99
N SER A 729 30.75 -17.68 7.70
CA SER A 729 31.23 -18.65 8.70
C SER A 729 32.02 -19.80 8.07
N GLN A 730 31.56 -20.31 6.93
CA GLN A 730 32.25 -21.37 6.16
C GLN A 730 33.60 -20.90 5.58
N GLU A 731 33.75 -19.60 5.30
CA GLU A 731 35.04 -18.98 4.94
C GLU A 731 36.00 -18.80 6.14
N GLY A 732 35.68 -19.35 7.30
CA GLY A 732 36.52 -19.27 8.49
C GLY A 732 36.49 -17.91 9.19
N LYS A 733 35.41 -17.12 9.00
CA LYS A 733 35.24 -15.79 9.61
C LYS A 733 34.29 -15.82 10.79
N ASN A 734 34.52 -14.92 11.75
CA ASN A 734 33.65 -14.74 12.89
C ASN A 734 32.49 -13.81 12.54
N ILE A 735 31.36 -14.03 13.21
CA ILE A 735 30.15 -13.24 13.03
C ILE A 735 29.72 -12.65 14.37
N ILE A 736 29.31 -11.37 14.40
CA ILE A 736 28.64 -10.78 15.55
C ILE A 736 27.16 -10.67 15.27
N ILE A 737 26.36 -11.26 16.14
CA ILE A 737 24.88 -11.29 16.06
C ILE A 737 24.29 -10.70 17.33
N PHE A 738 23.27 -9.84 17.16
CA PHE A 738 22.43 -9.34 18.25
C PHE A 738 21.04 -9.99 18.11
N PRO A 739 20.80 -11.13 18.78
CA PRO A 739 19.61 -11.95 18.55
C PRO A 739 18.30 -11.31 19.01
N GLU A 740 18.34 -10.28 19.83
CA GLU A 740 17.18 -9.46 20.20
C GLU A 740 16.53 -8.76 18.99
N GLY A 741 17.25 -8.60 17.88
CA GLY A 741 16.78 -7.96 16.66
C GLY A 741 16.45 -6.46 16.78
N THR A 742 16.25 -5.96 17.99
CA THR A 742 16.02 -4.55 18.33
C THR A 742 16.75 -4.19 19.63
N ARG A 743 16.97 -2.88 19.84
CA ARG A 743 17.62 -2.41 21.07
C ARG A 743 16.64 -2.35 22.23
N SER A 744 17.00 -2.90 23.38
CA SER A 744 16.24 -2.75 24.62
C SER A 744 16.11 -1.28 25.03
N LYS A 745 14.90 -0.83 25.34
CA LYS A 745 14.60 0.56 25.71
C LYS A 745 14.68 0.79 27.22
N ASP A 746 14.41 -0.25 27.99
CA ASP A 746 14.35 -0.24 29.47
C ASP A 746 15.57 -0.90 30.12
N GLY A 747 16.49 -1.43 29.32
CA GLY A 747 17.68 -2.11 29.79
C GLY A 747 17.45 -3.56 30.19
N LYS A 748 16.25 -4.11 30.03
CA LYS A 748 16.00 -5.54 30.22
C LYS A 748 16.47 -6.33 29.03
N LEU A 749 16.79 -7.60 29.24
CA LEU A 749 17.12 -8.53 28.17
C LEU A 749 15.84 -8.90 27.42
N LEU A 750 15.85 -8.76 26.10
CA LEU A 750 14.72 -9.15 25.25
C LEU A 750 14.86 -10.63 24.87
N ALA A 751 13.78 -11.22 24.34
CA ALA A 751 13.81 -12.60 23.86
C ALA A 751 14.78 -12.76 22.68
N PHE A 752 15.59 -13.81 22.71
CA PHE A 752 16.56 -14.13 21.67
C PHE A 752 15.92 -14.99 20.59
N LYS A 753 16.17 -14.62 19.34
CA LYS A 753 15.76 -15.37 18.14
C LYS A 753 16.70 -16.55 17.90
N ASP A 754 16.21 -17.61 17.28
CA ASP A 754 16.93 -18.86 17.06
C ASP A 754 18.03 -18.82 16.00
N SER A 755 18.08 -17.76 15.15
CA SER A 755 18.97 -17.66 13.99
C SER A 755 20.45 -17.98 14.27
N PHE A 756 21.00 -17.54 15.40
CA PHE A 756 22.38 -17.84 15.77
C PHE A 756 22.56 -19.29 16.24
N ALA A 757 21.58 -19.86 16.91
CA ALA A 757 21.61 -21.24 17.40
C ALA A 757 21.48 -22.25 16.27
N ILE A 758 20.64 -21.94 15.27
CA ILE A 758 20.54 -22.73 14.03
C ILE A 758 21.87 -22.68 13.26
N LEU A 759 22.45 -21.49 13.05
CA LEU A 759 23.76 -21.36 12.41
C LEU A 759 24.85 -22.12 13.17
N SER A 760 24.87 -22.02 14.50
CA SER A 760 25.83 -22.73 15.35
C SER A 760 25.71 -24.25 15.21
N LYS A 761 24.50 -24.77 15.32
CA LYS A 761 24.25 -26.22 15.25
C LYS A 761 24.54 -26.77 13.86
N GLU A 762 23.96 -26.20 12.83
CA GLU A 762 24.04 -26.74 11.46
C GLU A 762 25.43 -26.61 10.83
N LEU A 763 26.19 -25.57 11.21
CA LEU A 763 27.55 -25.36 10.74
C LEU A 763 28.63 -25.88 11.71
N ASN A 764 28.23 -26.43 12.83
CA ASN A 764 29.10 -26.88 13.94
C ASN A 764 30.11 -25.80 14.39
N VAL A 765 29.59 -24.57 14.57
CA VAL A 765 30.39 -23.38 14.91
C VAL A 765 30.07 -22.96 16.35
N PRO A 766 31.06 -22.82 17.23
CA PRO A 766 30.83 -22.46 18.62
C PRO A 766 30.32 -21.03 18.81
N VAL A 767 29.50 -20.85 19.85
CA VAL A 767 28.96 -19.55 20.25
C VAL A 767 29.75 -18.96 21.40
N VAL A 768 30.13 -17.69 21.27
CA VAL A 768 30.73 -16.91 22.36
C VAL A 768 29.69 -15.89 22.87
N PRO A 769 29.09 -16.15 24.04
CA PRO A 769 28.18 -15.19 24.65
C PRO A 769 28.94 -13.97 25.17
N VAL A 770 28.38 -12.77 24.94
CA VAL A 770 28.93 -11.51 25.39
C VAL A 770 27.88 -10.69 26.10
N ALA A 771 28.12 -10.34 27.35
CA ALA A 771 27.26 -9.46 28.13
C ALA A 771 27.80 -8.02 28.13
N ILE A 772 26.98 -7.07 27.69
CA ILE A 772 27.30 -5.65 27.66
C ILE A 772 26.45 -4.95 28.71
N SER A 773 27.12 -4.30 29.70
CA SER A 773 26.43 -3.52 30.72
C SER A 773 26.87 -2.03 30.65
N GLY A 774 25.90 -1.12 30.95
CA GLY A 774 26.12 0.33 30.92
C GLY A 774 26.00 0.97 29.54
N ALA A 775 25.85 0.20 28.48
CA ALA A 775 25.78 0.71 27.11
C ALA A 775 24.50 1.56 26.84
N GLU A 776 23.44 1.37 27.60
CA GLU A 776 22.25 2.21 27.58
C GLU A 776 22.52 3.67 28.00
N ARG A 777 23.66 3.91 28.69
CA ARG A 777 24.13 5.22 29.13
C ARG A 777 25.14 5.85 28.17
N ALA A 778 25.57 5.15 27.14
CA ALA A 778 26.62 5.59 26.22
C ALA A 778 26.23 6.81 25.37
N VAL A 779 24.94 7.08 25.22
CA VAL A 779 24.44 8.16 24.36
C VAL A 779 23.35 8.94 25.11
N PHE A 780 23.38 10.26 25.03
CA PHE A 780 22.30 11.08 25.55
C PHE A 780 20.99 10.80 24.81
N LYS A 781 19.92 10.37 25.51
CA LYS A 781 18.65 9.95 24.91
C LYS A 781 17.99 11.03 24.03
N LYS A 782 18.09 12.32 24.39
CA LYS A 782 17.48 13.45 23.67
C LYS A 782 18.26 13.91 22.44
N VAL A 783 19.57 13.97 22.49
CA VAL A 783 20.44 14.57 21.45
C VAL A 783 21.23 13.57 20.62
N LYS A 784 21.22 12.29 20.97
CA LYS A 784 21.99 11.20 20.33
C LYS A 784 23.51 11.44 20.22
N LEU A 785 24.06 12.30 21.07
CA LEU A 785 25.51 12.54 21.19
C LEU A 785 26.15 11.54 22.19
N PRO A 786 27.41 11.16 21.96
CA PRO A 786 28.16 10.36 22.95
C PRO A 786 28.18 11.00 24.33
N ARG A 787 27.96 10.19 25.37
CA ARG A 787 28.13 10.64 26.77
C ARG A 787 29.53 10.32 27.25
N PRO A 788 30.41 11.31 27.40
CA PRO A 788 31.78 11.07 27.81
C PRO A 788 31.85 10.38 29.18
N PHE A 789 32.88 9.56 29.38
CA PHE A 789 33.19 8.86 30.62
C PHE A 789 32.10 7.90 31.12
N ALA A 790 31.10 7.56 30.30
CA ALA A 790 30.15 6.52 30.68
C ALA A 790 30.89 5.20 30.97
N LYS A 791 30.56 4.57 32.10
CA LYS A 791 31.16 3.30 32.52
C LYS A 791 30.47 2.17 31.75
N ILE A 792 31.20 1.48 30.89
CA ILE A 792 30.73 0.38 30.06
C ILE A 792 31.61 -0.83 30.33
N SER A 793 31.00 -1.98 30.54
CA SER A 793 31.71 -3.25 30.71
C SER A 793 31.29 -4.25 29.65
N VAL A 794 32.28 -4.89 29.03
CA VAL A 794 32.10 -5.96 28.06
C VAL A 794 32.66 -7.25 28.63
N HIS A 795 31.78 -8.23 28.83
CA HIS A 795 32.13 -9.52 29.43
C HIS A 795 32.07 -10.59 28.36
N PHE A 796 33.22 -11.18 28.05
CA PHE A 796 33.29 -12.38 27.21
C PHE A 796 33.12 -13.59 28.16
N LEU A 797 32.08 -14.37 27.88
CA LEU A 797 31.68 -15.52 28.68
C LEU A 797 32.18 -16.81 28.05
N PRO A 798 32.19 -17.95 28.79
CA PRO A 798 32.66 -19.21 28.27
C PRO A 798 32.01 -19.61 26.97
N MET A 799 32.79 -20.16 26.05
CA MET A 799 32.37 -20.62 24.74
C MET A 799 31.42 -21.80 24.91
N ILE A 800 30.35 -21.82 24.11
CA ILE A 800 29.35 -22.91 24.05
C ILE A 800 29.56 -23.65 22.76
N HIS A 801 29.91 -24.91 22.85
CA HIS A 801 30.04 -25.81 21.71
C HIS A 801 28.66 -26.43 21.38
N PRO A 802 28.27 -26.52 20.10
CA PRO A 802 26.92 -26.99 19.70
C PRO A 802 26.78 -28.51 19.74
N GLU A 803 27.86 -29.26 19.90
CA GLU A 803 27.88 -30.72 19.85
C GLU A 803 26.94 -31.34 20.89
N GLY A 804 26.03 -32.22 20.45
CA GLY A 804 25.04 -32.88 21.30
C GLY A 804 23.90 -32.01 21.80
N LEU A 805 23.85 -30.71 21.42
CA LEU A 805 22.81 -29.79 21.86
C LEU A 805 21.74 -29.56 20.79
N SER A 806 20.52 -29.36 21.22
CA SER A 806 19.43 -28.85 20.37
C SER A 806 19.55 -27.33 20.16
N VAL A 807 18.84 -26.81 19.17
CA VAL A 807 18.79 -25.34 18.92
C VAL A 807 18.31 -24.59 20.14
N ASP A 808 17.29 -25.11 20.82
CA ASP A 808 16.73 -24.49 22.03
C ASP A 808 17.71 -24.53 23.19
N GLU A 809 18.43 -25.63 23.37
CA GLU A 809 19.43 -25.76 24.44
C GLU A 809 20.59 -24.77 24.22
N ILE A 810 21.06 -24.61 22.97
CA ILE A 810 22.08 -23.59 22.63
C ILE A 810 21.55 -22.22 22.96
N ARG A 811 20.32 -21.87 22.50
CA ARG A 811 19.70 -20.58 22.78
C ARG A 811 19.56 -20.35 24.27
N GLN A 812 19.00 -21.31 25.01
CA GLN A 812 18.73 -21.15 26.43
C GLN A 812 20.01 -20.99 27.22
N ARG A 813 21.06 -21.78 26.96
CA ARG A 813 22.38 -21.64 27.64
C ARG A 813 22.99 -20.26 27.40
N VAL A 814 22.88 -19.72 26.16
CA VAL A 814 23.37 -18.37 25.84
C VAL A 814 22.60 -17.31 26.61
N VAL A 815 21.28 -17.43 26.65
CA VAL A 815 20.42 -16.49 27.41
C VAL A 815 20.74 -16.54 28.88
N ASP A 816 20.86 -17.72 29.47
CA ASP A 816 21.09 -17.93 30.92
C ASP A 816 22.42 -17.32 31.36
N VAL A 817 23.49 -17.58 30.61
CA VAL A 817 24.82 -17.04 30.99
C VAL A 817 24.91 -15.53 30.83
N ILE A 818 24.26 -14.95 29.80
CA ILE A 818 24.18 -13.50 29.63
C ILE A 818 23.29 -12.87 30.69
N ALA A 819 22.13 -13.47 31.01
CA ALA A 819 21.20 -12.98 32.03
C ALA A 819 21.86 -13.03 33.44
N ALA A 820 22.50 -14.11 33.79
CA ALA A 820 23.22 -14.26 35.05
C ALA A 820 24.31 -13.17 35.21
N GLN A 821 25.08 -12.93 34.16
CA GLN A 821 26.14 -11.91 34.18
C GLN A 821 25.54 -10.49 34.32
N LEU A 822 24.43 -10.21 33.67
CA LEU A 822 23.74 -8.90 33.77
C LEU A 822 23.07 -8.69 35.11
N ALA A 823 22.52 -9.73 35.75
CA ALA A 823 21.92 -9.68 37.08
C ALA A 823 22.92 -9.28 38.16
N GLY A 824 24.18 -9.70 38.03
CA GLY A 824 25.27 -9.31 38.94
C GLY A 824 25.58 -7.79 38.94
N TYR A 825 25.10 -7.05 37.91
CA TYR A 825 25.28 -5.58 37.79
C TYR A 825 24.03 -4.79 38.18
N ALA A 826 22.91 -5.45 38.46
CA ALA A 826 21.64 -4.80 38.83
C ALA A 826 21.53 -4.52 40.35
N LYS A 827 22.61 -4.16 41.04
CA LYS A 827 22.48 -3.58 42.41
C LYS A 827 21.96 -2.14 42.29
N PRO A 828 20.94 -1.77 43.07
CA PRO A 828 20.38 -0.43 43.03
C PRO A 828 21.43 0.57 43.46
N VAL A 829 21.64 1.60 42.69
CA VAL A 829 22.29 2.83 43.18
C VAL A 829 21.22 3.56 43.97
N SER A 830 21.35 3.51 45.28
CA SER A 830 20.70 4.40 46.25
C SER A 830 20.92 5.86 45.86
#